data_9c776075aeba8c2d91672213652c2050
#
_entry.id   9c776075aeba8c2d91672213652c2050
#
_cell.length_a   1.000
_cell.length_b   1.000
_cell.length_c   1.000
_cell.angle_alpha   90.00
_cell.angle_beta   90.00
_cell.angle_gamma   90.00
#
_symmetry.space_group_name_H-M   'P 1'
#
loop_
_entity.id
_entity.type
_entity.pdbx_description
1 polymer ?
#
loop_
_entity_poly.entity_id
_entity_poly.type
_entity_poly.pdbx_seq_one_letter_code
_entity_poly.pdbx_strand_id
1 'polypeptide(L)'
;MQAENDSTVLHLQDNTAAGASYERERDAETAVLHRLHALLAAETAAASDRARGVLAERAGGELSARWERDVSAHRWSERVSALRAARSGLCFGRLDHTDGATSYVGRTGLTDPDGTDSDGTDSALLDWRAPAARPFYCATLATPLGVVRRRHFEIAGTAPAERVADFHDDVLDSHTDTGSASDPALLAALRAPRGSTMRDIVTTIQAEQDEIIRLPLPGVVVIEGGPGTGKTAVALHRVAYLLYTHRERLARSGVLVVGPSAGFVSYVGGVLPALGESAVVFTTPGRLAHGVVATALDPEEVARTKGSLAMLEVLRRAVADRQELPASPITIELDDVIVEVDRATAAQARSRARDTGAVHHAARAAFRDALGALLVGQGVERLGADLEDPPEIAAILRELEQGELGEEVGPSGAAQVTEELRRELRDDLRRDSGFHDAVERLWPVLTPERVLDDLLSSPERLASAGADPALLRSVGAAWTVADAPLLDELAELLGPPPAPPAASTDDAERAYAAEVLAILESADRDLAGEDPDELRPTDFVTADVLAARQVPGRLAGVAERAAGDREWRYGHLVVDEAQELSAMDWHVLLRRCPTRSVTAVGDLAQRSAPAGAGTWAEVLAPVLGDRWARRSLTVNYRTPAEIMALAAAVLAQYAPEHRPPASVRETGEQPWERTVPADGLAAAVAAAVDEEGARLGPRDRRRGTLAVIAPDPAALPPLPIPVHTPVSAKGLEFDVVVLVDPERIRAHHPADL
;
A
#
# COMPACT_ATOMS: atom_id res chain seq x y z
N MET A 1 9.05 50.66 56.97
CA MET A 1 10.24 50.45 56.09
C MET A 1 11.04 49.18 56.38
N GLN A 2 11.11 48.67 57.67
CA GLN A 2 11.81 47.39 57.89
C GLN A 2 10.98 46.15 57.60
N ALA A 3 9.64 46.17 57.66
CA ALA A 3 8.76 45.04 57.39
C ALA A 3 8.56 44.81 55.89
N GLU A 4 8.66 45.80 55.02
CA GLU A 4 8.57 45.64 53.56
C GLU A 4 9.85 45.06 52.94
N ASN A 5 11.02 45.36 53.54
CA ASN A 5 12.30 44.80 53.04
C ASN A 5 12.46 43.33 53.40
N ASP A 6 11.94 42.83 54.50
CA ASP A 6 12.02 41.43 54.89
C ASP A 6 11.09 40.54 54.02
N SER A 7 9.92 41.08 53.64
CA SER A 7 9.01 40.33 52.70
C SER A 7 9.57 40.20 51.31
N THR A 8 10.27 41.24 50.78
CA THR A 8 10.89 41.24 49.46
C THR A 8 12.14 40.33 49.40
N VAL A 9 12.91 40.25 50.48
CA VAL A 9 14.09 39.36 50.58
C VAL A 9 13.66 37.89 50.70
N LEU A 10 12.59 37.59 51.44
CA LEU A 10 12.02 36.22 51.50
C LEU A 10 11.48 35.77 50.17
N HIS A 11 10.77 36.59 49.39
CA HIS A 11 10.31 36.25 48.05
C HIS A 11 11.45 36.07 47.02
N LEU A 12 12.56 36.81 47.17
CA LEU A 12 13.73 36.64 46.31
C LEU A 12 14.54 35.37 46.67
N GLN A 13 14.61 35.01 47.95
CA GLN A 13 15.27 33.78 48.39
C GLN A 13 14.47 32.52 48.04
N ASP A 14 13.13 32.54 48.13
CA ASP A 14 12.28 31.44 47.71
C ASP A 14 12.36 31.20 46.17
N ASN A 15 12.39 32.28 45.35
CA ASN A 15 12.52 32.18 43.92
C ASN A 15 13.91 31.65 43.48
N THR A 16 14.97 31.98 44.20
CA THR A 16 16.33 31.45 43.90
C THR A 16 16.48 30.01 44.35
N ALA A 17 15.85 29.58 45.45
CA ALA A 17 15.86 28.18 45.89
C ALA A 17 15.03 27.27 44.97
N ALA A 18 13.87 27.74 44.52
CA ALA A 18 13.02 27.05 43.56
C ALA A 18 13.73 26.89 42.18
N GLY A 19 14.38 27.95 41.68
CA GLY A 19 15.17 27.90 40.46
C GLY A 19 16.34 26.90 40.51
N ALA A 20 17.08 26.90 41.66
CA ALA A 20 18.17 25.95 41.85
C ALA A 20 17.68 24.48 42.03
N SER A 21 16.46 24.25 42.48
CA SER A 21 15.85 22.91 42.53
C SER A 21 15.49 22.45 41.14
N TYR A 22 14.86 23.30 40.36
CA TYR A 22 14.47 23.03 38.95
C TYR A 22 15.69 22.70 38.06
N GLU A 23 16.77 23.47 38.17
CA GLU A 23 18.01 23.19 37.43
C GLU A 23 18.63 21.83 37.79
N ARG A 24 18.61 21.46 39.07
CA ARG A 24 19.10 20.15 39.53
C ARG A 24 18.25 18.99 39.01
N GLU A 25 16.93 19.15 38.96
CA GLU A 25 16.05 18.13 38.39
C GLU A 25 16.29 17.99 36.88
N ARG A 26 16.37 19.09 36.13
CA ARG A 26 16.67 19.11 34.71
C ARG A 26 18.01 18.43 34.38
N ASP A 27 19.04 18.69 35.17
CA ASP A 27 20.35 18.08 35.00
C ASP A 27 20.33 16.58 35.33
N ALA A 28 19.53 16.17 36.35
CA ALA A 28 19.31 14.76 36.66
C ALA A 28 18.61 14.02 35.51
N GLU A 29 17.54 14.62 34.94
CA GLU A 29 16.86 14.02 33.76
C GLU A 29 17.77 13.96 32.53
N THR A 30 18.63 14.97 32.33
CA THR A 30 19.65 14.94 31.26
C THR A 30 20.65 13.80 31.47
N ALA A 31 21.06 13.52 32.69
CA ALA A 31 21.94 12.40 32.99
C ALA A 31 21.29 11.03 32.66
N VAL A 32 20.00 10.89 32.98
CA VAL A 32 19.21 9.70 32.59
C VAL A 32 19.14 9.58 31.07
N LEU A 33 18.85 10.66 30.34
CA LEU A 33 18.79 10.67 28.89
C LEU A 33 20.12 10.21 28.27
N HIS A 34 21.26 10.69 28.79
CA HIS A 34 22.57 10.25 28.34
C HIS A 34 22.83 8.75 28.61
N ARG A 35 22.37 8.22 29.75
CA ARG A 35 22.42 6.78 30.06
C ARG A 35 21.60 5.98 29.04
N LEU A 36 20.39 6.41 28.72
CA LEU A 36 19.53 5.77 27.72
C LEU A 36 20.16 5.78 26.33
N HIS A 37 20.82 6.88 25.93
CA HIS A 37 21.59 6.93 24.69
C HIS A 37 22.78 5.96 24.69
N ALA A 38 23.45 5.76 25.81
CA ALA A 38 24.53 4.78 25.93
C ALA A 38 23.99 3.34 25.80
N LEU A 39 22.85 3.03 26.41
CA LEU A 39 22.17 1.73 26.26
C LEU A 39 21.73 1.49 24.81
N LEU A 40 21.15 2.47 24.16
CA LEU A 40 20.77 2.40 22.75
C LEU A 40 21.97 2.15 21.83
N ALA A 41 23.10 2.82 22.12
CA ALA A 41 24.34 2.63 21.35
C ALA A 41 24.89 1.21 21.54
N ALA A 42 24.90 0.69 22.77
CA ALA A 42 25.33 -0.66 23.08
C ALA A 42 24.44 -1.72 22.40
N GLU A 43 23.11 -1.56 22.44
CA GLU A 43 22.17 -2.46 21.77
C GLU A 43 22.32 -2.40 20.24
N THR A 44 22.52 -1.18 19.68
CA THR A 44 22.78 -1.01 18.25
C THR A 44 24.06 -1.69 17.81
N ALA A 45 25.12 -1.58 18.61
CA ALA A 45 26.40 -2.28 18.36
C ALA A 45 26.22 -3.79 18.42
N ALA A 46 25.57 -4.31 19.47
CA ALA A 46 25.29 -5.74 19.62
C ALA A 46 24.44 -6.30 18.46
N ALA A 47 23.42 -5.58 18.02
CA ALA A 47 22.61 -5.96 16.87
C ALA A 47 23.42 -5.95 15.56
N SER A 48 24.31 -4.95 15.39
CA SER A 48 25.21 -4.87 14.23
C SER A 48 26.24 -6.00 14.21
N ASP A 49 26.76 -6.38 15.38
CA ASP A 49 27.70 -7.51 15.53
C ASP A 49 27.02 -8.84 15.22
N ARG A 50 25.79 -9.03 15.69
CA ARG A 50 24.98 -10.22 15.36
C ARG A 50 24.69 -10.29 13.86
N ALA A 51 24.30 -9.18 13.22
CA ALA A 51 24.10 -9.13 11.77
C ALA A 51 25.37 -9.54 11.00
N ARG A 52 26.54 -9.03 11.41
CA ARG A 52 27.82 -9.37 10.82
C ARG A 52 28.22 -10.82 11.12
N GLY A 53 28.01 -11.29 12.34
CA GLY A 53 28.28 -12.67 12.75
C GLY A 53 27.51 -13.68 11.90
N VAL A 54 26.20 -13.47 11.75
CA VAL A 54 25.33 -14.30 10.91
C VAL A 54 25.80 -14.32 9.44
N LEU A 55 26.22 -13.17 8.89
CA LEU A 55 26.75 -13.10 7.52
C LEU A 55 28.12 -13.78 7.37
N ALA A 56 28.92 -13.80 8.42
CA ALA A 56 30.24 -14.45 8.44
C ALA A 56 30.16 -15.97 8.65
N GLU A 57 29.05 -16.51 9.14
CA GLU A 57 28.83 -17.94 9.27
C GLU A 57 28.88 -18.61 7.90
N ARG A 58 29.78 -19.57 7.73
CA ARG A 58 29.83 -20.41 6.53
C ARG A 58 28.58 -21.27 6.53
N ALA A 59 27.59 -20.90 5.72
CA ALA A 59 26.49 -21.80 5.46
C ALA A 59 27.06 -23.07 4.82
N GLY A 60 26.86 -24.21 5.47
CA GLY A 60 27.10 -25.51 4.86
C GLY A 60 26.36 -25.58 3.51
N GLY A 61 26.73 -26.51 2.64
CA GLY A 61 26.23 -26.54 1.25
C GLY A 61 24.71 -26.61 1.05
N GLU A 62 23.92 -26.71 2.13
CA GLU A 62 22.46 -26.76 2.08
C GLU A 62 21.84 -25.38 1.82
N LEU A 63 20.95 -25.31 0.81
CA LEU A 63 20.22 -24.11 0.42
C LEU A 63 19.33 -23.56 1.54
N SER A 64 18.75 -24.44 2.38
CA SER A 64 17.97 -24.08 3.55
C SER A 64 18.78 -23.28 4.58
N ALA A 65 20.01 -23.71 4.87
CA ALA A 65 20.91 -23.04 5.80
C ALA A 65 21.36 -21.65 5.29
N ARG A 66 21.55 -21.50 3.98
CA ARG A 66 21.83 -20.18 3.37
C ARG A 66 20.63 -19.25 3.50
N TRP A 67 19.44 -19.75 3.21
CA TRP A 67 18.21 -18.96 3.32
C TRP A 67 17.93 -18.54 4.77
N GLU A 68 18.08 -19.44 5.75
CA GLU A 68 17.90 -19.12 7.17
C GLU A 68 18.91 -18.08 7.66
N ARG A 69 20.16 -18.19 7.24
CA ARG A 69 21.21 -17.21 7.51
C ARG A 69 20.84 -15.83 6.97
N ASP A 70 20.42 -15.78 5.72
CA ASP A 70 20.13 -14.52 5.03
C ASP A 70 18.87 -13.85 5.62
N VAL A 71 17.84 -14.62 5.97
CA VAL A 71 16.65 -14.13 6.71
C VAL A 71 17.05 -13.60 8.08
N SER A 72 17.94 -14.30 8.80
CA SER A 72 18.43 -13.87 10.12
C SER A 72 19.25 -12.59 10.01
N ALA A 73 20.15 -12.49 9.03
CA ALA A 73 20.93 -11.28 8.77
C ALA A 73 20.03 -10.07 8.43
N HIS A 74 19.00 -10.29 7.62
CA HIS A 74 18.03 -9.24 7.28
C HIS A 74 17.28 -8.73 8.53
N ARG A 75 16.78 -9.63 9.38
CA ARG A 75 16.11 -9.28 10.64
C ARG A 75 17.00 -8.42 11.55
N TRP A 76 18.28 -8.76 11.67
CA TRP A 76 19.21 -7.96 12.47
C TRP A 76 19.52 -6.61 11.81
N SER A 77 19.61 -6.54 10.49
CA SER A 77 19.76 -5.26 9.77
C SER A 77 18.55 -4.35 9.96
N GLU A 78 17.33 -4.89 9.91
CA GLU A 78 16.10 -4.12 10.22
C GLU A 78 16.11 -3.62 11.68
N ARG A 79 16.52 -4.47 12.63
CA ARG A 79 16.64 -4.05 14.04
C ARG A 79 17.65 -2.91 14.19
N VAL A 80 18.81 -2.96 13.55
CA VAL A 80 19.79 -1.87 13.54
C VAL A 80 19.21 -0.59 12.97
N SER A 81 18.45 -0.68 11.88
CA SER A 81 17.79 0.48 11.26
C SER A 81 16.75 1.10 12.19
N ALA A 82 15.94 0.28 12.85
CA ALA A 82 14.93 0.74 13.82
C ALA A 82 15.58 1.43 15.05
N LEU A 83 16.65 0.86 15.60
CA LEU A 83 17.38 1.46 16.72
C LEU A 83 18.05 2.79 16.33
N ARG A 84 18.57 2.89 15.09
CA ARG A 84 19.13 4.14 14.57
C ARG A 84 18.06 5.22 14.37
N ALA A 85 16.89 4.84 13.88
CA ALA A 85 15.76 5.75 13.71
C ALA A 85 15.27 6.32 15.06
N ALA A 86 15.32 5.51 16.13
CA ALA A 86 14.92 5.94 17.48
C ALA A 86 15.91 6.87 18.19
N ARG A 87 17.08 7.18 17.60
CA ARG A 87 18.14 7.99 18.25
C ARG A 87 17.69 9.42 18.59
N SER A 88 16.92 10.05 17.71
CA SER A 88 16.48 11.44 17.92
C SER A 88 15.20 11.48 18.75
N GLY A 89 15.21 12.24 19.85
CA GLY A 89 14.09 12.31 20.78
C GLY A 89 13.80 10.95 21.42
N LEU A 90 14.82 10.23 21.81
CA LEU A 90 14.76 8.85 22.32
C LEU A 90 13.79 8.71 23.49
N CYS A 91 13.90 9.57 24.49
CA CYS A 91 13.02 9.64 25.66
C CYS A 91 12.33 10.99 25.66
N PHE A 92 11.02 11.02 25.86
CA PHE A 92 10.22 12.24 25.83
C PHE A 92 9.33 12.43 27.05
N GLY A 93 9.36 11.49 27.99
CA GLY A 93 8.59 11.65 29.20
C GLY A 93 8.88 10.65 30.30
N ARG A 94 8.26 10.91 31.47
CA ARG A 94 8.38 10.12 32.68
C ARG A 94 7.04 10.01 33.36
N LEU A 95 6.77 8.85 33.95
CA LEU A 95 5.63 8.55 34.80
C LEU A 95 6.14 8.25 36.21
N ASP A 96 5.60 8.93 37.21
CA ASP A 96 5.78 8.59 38.63
C ASP A 96 4.50 7.88 39.11
N HIS A 97 4.65 6.66 39.54
CA HIS A 97 3.54 5.78 39.93
C HIS A 97 3.17 5.94 41.43
N THR A 98 1.95 5.53 41.77
CA THR A 98 1.43 5.59 43.17
C THR A 98 2.20 4.69 44.15
N ASP A 99 2.90 3.67 43.66
CA ASP A 99 3.77 2.76 44.44
C ASP A 99 5.20 3.33 44.67
N GLY A 100 5.49 4.51 44.09
CA GLY A 100 6.80 5.15 44.17
C GLY A 100 7.75 4.74 43.06
N ALA A 101 7.34 3.85 42.14
CA ALA A 101 8.12 3.50 40.96
C ALA A 101 8.15 4.65 39.94
N THR A 102 9.20 4.67 39.12
CA THR A 102 9.36 5.65 38.05
C THR A 102 9.59 4.91 36.71
N SER A 103 8.86 5.30 35.70
CA SER A 103 9.01 4.73 34.31
C SER A 103 9.29 5.83 33.32
N TYR A 104 10.29 5.64 32.47
CA TYR A 104 10.57 6.54 31.35
C TYR A 104 9.87 6.04 30.09
N VAL A 105 9.34 6.96 29.29
CA VAL A 105 8.61 6.65 28.05
C VAL A 105 9.36 7.24 26.86
N GLY A 106 9.53 6.40 25.83
CA GLY A 106 10.30 6.78 24.65
C GLY A 106 9.87 6.09 23.37
N ARG A 107 10.64 6.30 22.32
CA ARG A 107 10.36 5.82 20.96
C ARG A 107 10.54 4.32 20.78
N THR A 108 11.36 3.70 21.59
CA THR A 108 11.64 2.26 21.57
C THR A 108 11.84 1.77 23.00
N GLY A 109 11.58 0.48 23.23
CA GLY A 109 11.89 -0.14 24.51
C GLY A 109 13.38 -0.45 24.61
N LEU A 110 13.99 -0.15 25.78
CA LEU A 110 15.35 -0.52 26.13
C LEU A 110 15.35 -1.27 27.47
N THR A 111 16.17 -2.32 27.54
CA THR A 111 16.39 -3.09 28.77
C THR A 111 17.74 -2.69 29.36
N ASP A 112 17.81 -2.56 30.66
CA ASP A 112 19.07 -2.35 31.38
C ASP A 112 19.57 -3.71 31.88
N PRO A 113 20.64 -4.27 31.33
CA PRO A 113 21.15 -5.56 31.77
C PRO A 113 21.73 -5.57 33.19
N ASP A 114 22.04 -4.37 33.72
CA ASP A 114 22.61 -4.19 35.07
C ASP A 114 21.54 -3.73 36.09
N GLY A 115 20.29 -3.50 35.61
CA GLY A 115 19.17 -3.02 36.43
C GLY A 115 18.58 -4.17 37.25
N THR A 116 18.74 -4.12 38.54
CA THR A 116 18.03 -4.97 39.51
C THR A 116 16.87 -4.22 40.12
N ASP A 117 15.78 -4.03 39.39
CA ASP A 117 14.53 -3.63 40.01
C ASP A 117 13.84 -4.83 40.64
N SER A 118 13.30 -4.66 41.84
CA SER A 118 12.72 -5.66 42.73
C SER A 118 11.52 -6.41 42.13
N ASP A 119 11.07 -6.05 40.93
CA ASP A 119 9.87 -6.58 40.26
C ASP A 119 10.16 -7.36 38.98
N GLY A 120 11.44 -7.59 38.63
CA GLY A 120 11.84 -8.43 37.50
C GLY A 120 11.54 -7.85 36.11
N THR A 121 11.23 -6.57 36.00
CA THR A 121 11.08 -5.84 34.74
C THR A 121 12.25 -4.89 34.52
N ASP A 122 13.32 -5.39 33.88
CA ASP A 122 14.54 -4.64 33.56
C ASP A 122 14.35 -3.56 32.48
N SER A 123 13.20 -2.88 32.41
CA SER A 123 12.88 -1.90 31.37
C SER A 123 13.43 -0.52 31.75
N ALA A 124 14.57 -0.14 31.16
CA ALA A 124 15.12 1.21 31.32
C ALA A 124 14.31 2.29 30.60
N LEU A 125 13.64 1.92 29.49
CA LEU A 125 12.79 2.80 28.68
C LEU A 125 11.60 2.01 28.16
N LEU A 126 10.39 2.47 28.44
CA LEU A 126 9.15 1.90 27.91
C LEU A 126 8.94 2.38 26.46
N ASP A 127 8.66 1.44 25.58
CA ASP A 127 8.15 1.78 24.25
C ASP A 127 6.77 2.43 24.37
N TRP A 128 6.55 3.55 23.70
CA TRP A 128 5.29 4.29 23.74
C TRP A 128 4.07 3.45 23.33
N ARG A 129 4.28 2.40 22.51
CA ARG A 129 3.26 1.46 22.04
C ARG A 129 2.87 0.44 23.11
N ALA A 130 3.72 0.21 24.09
CA ALA A 130 3.47 -0.78 25.14
C ALA A 130 2.27 -0.39 26.00
N PRO A 131 1.49 -1.36 26.51
CA PRO A 131 0.36 -1.08 27.39
C PRO A 131 0.77 -0.28 28.64
N ALA A 132 1.96 -0.53 29.20
CA ALA A 132 2.49 0.19 30.37
C ALA A 132 2.74 1.69 30.12
N ALA A 133 2.96 2.11 28.86
CA ALA A 133 3.12 3.52 28.50
C ALA A 133 1.78 4.26 28.31
N ARG A 134 0.64 3.54 28.26
CA ARG A 134 -0.68 4.14 28.02
C ARG A 134 -1.05 5.26 29.01
N PRO A 135 -0.76 5.17 30.32
CA PRO A 135 -1.07 6.25 31.25
C PRO A 135 -0.43 7.59 30.86
N PHE A 136 0.68 7.58 30.13
CA PHE A 136 1.30 8.82 29.63
C PHE A 136 0.36 9.64 28.74
N TYR A 137 -0.55 9.00 28.02
CA TYR A 137 -1.49 9.65 27.08
C TYR A 137 -2.89 9.83 27.65
N CYS A 138 -3.35 8.90 28.48
CA CYS A 138 -4.75 8.79 28.89
C CYS A 138 -5.02 9.10 30.37
N ALA A 139 -3.99 9.23 31.23
CA ALA A 139 -4.18 9.54 32.62
C ALA A 139 -4.71 10.96 32.80
N THR A 140 -5.74 11.12 33.64
CA THR A 140 -6.37 12.40 34.01
C THR A 140 -6.60 12.45 35.49
N LEU A 141 -6.90 13.63 36.02
CA LEU A 141 -7.30 13.80 37.45
C LEU A 141 -8.48 12.89 37.82
N ALA A 142 -9.44 12.70 36.92
CA ALA A 142 -10.59 11.82 37.14
C ALA A 142 -10.25 10.32 37.04
N THR A 143 -9.21 9.96 36.25
CA THR A 143 -8.79 8.58 36.03
C THR A 143 -7.26 8.51 35.96
N PRO A 144 -6.57 8.53 37.13
CA PRO A 144 -5.10 8.68 37.17
C PRO A 144 -4.34 7.43 36.72
N LEU A 145 -5.00 6.28 36.53
CA LEU A 145 -4.41 5.03 36.04
C LEU A 145 -3.17 4.57 36.81
N GLY A 146 -3.10 4.83 38.11
CA GLY A 146 -1.95 4.47 38.95
C GLY A 146 -0.77 5.44 38.88
N VAL A 147 -0.93 6.61 38.25
CA VAL A 147 0.11 7.63 38.09
C VAL A 147 -0.23 8.84 38.97
N VAL A 148 0.76 9.34 39.71
CA VAL A 148 0.66 10.57 40.51
C VAL A 148 1.18 11.79 39.79
N ARG A 149 2.16 11.62 38.89
CA ARG A 149 2.74 12.68 38.10
C ARG A 149 3.18 12.18 36.73
N ARG A 150 2.86 12.95 35.70
CA ARG A 150 3.36 12.78 34.36
C ARG A 150 4.24 13.97 34.02
N ARG A 151 5.48 13.70 33.58
CA ARG A 151 6.46 14.71 33.16
C ARG A 151 6.72 14.61 31.66
N HIS A 152 6.55 15.72 30.96
CA HIS A 152 6.89 15.87 29.56
C HIS A 152 8.25 16.55 29.40
N PHE A 153 9.12 16.04 28.51
CA PHE A 153 10.44 16.62 28.24
C PHE A 153 10.46 17.43 26.98
N GLU A 154 11.05 18.61 27.03
CA GLU A 154 11.52 19.36 25.87
C GLU A 154 13.00 19.03 25.64
N ILE A 155 13.29 18.35 24.51
CA ILE A 155 14.64 17.92 24.18
C ILE A 155 15.29 18.90 23.21
N ALA A 156 16.52 19.32 23.53
CA ALA A 156 17.35 20.17 22.68
C ALA A 156 18.69 19.50 22.38
N GLY A 157 19.26 19.84 21.22
CA GLY A 157 20.52 19.26 20.74
C GLY A 157 20.29 18.19 19.69
N THR A 158 21.36 17.46 19.38
CA THR A 158 21.36 16.34 18.44
C THR A 158 21.95 15.10 19.10
N ALA A 159 21.34 13.95 18.87
CA ALA A 159 21.82 12.69 19.43
C ALA A 159 23.29 12.40 19.06
N PRO A 160 24.13 11.91 19.97
CA PRO A 160 23.84 11.48 21.35
C PRO A 160 23.98 12.59 22.41
N ALA A 161 24.24 13.84 22.02
CA ALA A 161 24.44 14.96 22.92
C ALA A 161 23.14 15.76 23.18
N GLU A 162 21.99 15.10 23.08
CA GLU A 162 20.68 15.64 23.47
C GLU A 162 20.65 15.93 24.97
N ARG A 163 19.94 16.97 25.34
CA ARG A 163 19.72 17.36 26.74
C ARG A 163 18.27 17.75 26.95
N VAL A 164 17.78 17.60 28.16
CA VAL A 164 16.50 18.16 28.56
C VAL A 164 16.66 19.68 28.68
N ALA A 165 16.04 20.41 27.78
CA ALA A 165 16.07 21.86 27.76
C ALA A 165 15.08 22.42 28.79
N ASP A 166 13.90 21.80 28.85
CA ASP A 166 12.81 22.13 29.75
C ASP A 166 11.96 20.90 30.05
N PHE A 167 11.14 20.93 31.10
CA PHE A 167 10.15 19.91 31.38
C PHE A 167 8.89 20.51 31.97
N HIS A 168 7.77 19.81 31.80
CA HIS A 168 6.48 20.18 32.36
C HIS A 168 5.88 18.99 33.11
N ASP A 169 5.34 19.26 34.31
CA ASP A 169 4.73 18.26 35.17
C ASP A 169 3.20 18.44 35.25
N ASP A 170 2.47 17.37 34.89
CA ASP A 170 1.05 17.22 35.16
C ASP A 170 0.90 16.42 36.46
N VAL A 171 0.44 17.05 37.52
CA VAL A 171 0.17 16.38 38.80
C VAL A 171 -1.25 15.85 38.80
N LEU A 172 -1.38 14.53 38.89
CA LEU A 172 -2.65 13.78 38.81
C LEU A 172 -3.19 13.40 40.19
N ASP A 173 -2.64 14.01 41.25
CA ASP A 173 -3.14 13.81 42.63
C ASP A 173 -4.23 14.84 42.96
N SER A 174 -5.34 14.36 43.47
CA SER A 174 -6.58 15.11 43.75
C SER A 174 -6.44 16.20 44.83
N HIS A 175 -5.24 16.41 45.38
CA HIS A 175 -5.00 17.38 46.46
C HIS A 175 -4.39 18.70 46.00
N THR A 176 -4.05 18.88 44.73
CA THR A 176 -3.49 20.12 44.21
C THR A 176 -4.28 20.62 43.01
N ASP A 177 -5.09 21.66 43.24
CA ASP A 177 -5.86 22.37 42.20
C ASP A 177 -4.92 23.31 41.43
N THR A 178 -4.26 22.81 40.39
CA THR A 178 -3.56 23.64 39.41
C THR A 178 -4.24 23.46 38.05
N GLY A 179 -5.31 24.22 37.88
CA GLY A 179 -6.02 24.29 36.59
C GLY A 179 -5.13 24.84 35.48
N SER A 180 -4.63 23.96 34.64
CA SER A 180 -4.12 24.35 33.31
C SER A 180 -4.76 23.48 32.27
N ALA A 181 -5.60 24.08 31.42
CA ALA A 181 -6.34 23.44 30.37
C ALA A 181 -5.54 23.22 29.06
N SER A 182 -4.23 23.48 29.04
CA SER A 182 -3.40 23.44 27.86
C SER A 182 -2.06 22.80 28.16
N ASP A 183 -1.75 21.68 27.46
CA ASP A 183 -0.46 20.99 27.51
C ASP A 183 0.64 21.89 26.90
N PRO A 184 1.62 22.42 27.66
CA PRO A 184 2.67 23.29 27.14
C PRO A 184 3.58 22.59 26.13
N ALA A 185 3.81 21.26 26.25
CA ALA A 185 4.59 20.49 25.30
C ALA A 185 3.87 20.41 23.95
N LEU A 186 2.55 20.25 23.98
CA LEU A 186 1.71 20.33 22.77
C LEU A 186 1.81 21.71 22.13
N LEU A 187 1.71 22.80 22.89
CA LEU A 187 1.80 24.15 22.36
C LEU A 187 3.18 24.47 21.79
N ALA A 188 4.26 23.99 22.41
CA ALA A 188 5.62 24.13 21.89
C ALA A 188 5.81 23.35 20.55
N ALA A 189 5.31 22.12 20.49
CA ALA A 189 5.35 21.32 19.26
C ALA A 189 4.53 21.95 18.12
N LEU A 190 3.37 22.54 18.44
CA LEU A 190 2.51 23.22 17.46
C LEU A 190 3.12 24.53 16.93
N ARG A 191 4.00 25.18 17.69
CA ARG A 191 4.73 26.40 17.30
C ARG A 191 6.01 26.11 16.50
N ALA A 192 6.49 24.87 16.54
CA ALA A 192 7.72 24.51 15.85
C ALA A 192 7.56 24.64 14.32
N PRO A 193 8.55 25.23 13.60
CA PRO A 193 8.50 25.38 12.14
C PRO A 193 8.35 24.04 11.41
N ARG A 194 7.60 24.00 10.32
CA ARG A 194 7.37 22.80 9.51
C ARG A 194 8.56 22.52 8.61
N GLY A 195 8.78 21.22 8.36
CA GLY A 195 9.82 20.74 7.44
C GLY A 195 9.21 20.25 6.11
N SER A 196 10.09 19.82 5.20
CA SER A 196 9.70 19.17 3.93
C SER A 196 9.10 17.76 4.13
N THR A 197 9.19 17.20 5.34
CA THR A 197 8.63 15.91 5.71
C THR A 197 7.76 16.04 6.96
N MET A 198 6.76 15.19 7.06
CA MET A 198 5.88 15.12 8.22
C MET A 198 6.66 14.68 9.46
N ARG A 199 6.42 15.36 10.59
CA ARG A 199 6.93 14.93 11.90
C ARG A 199 5.94 13.95 12.55
N ASP A 200 6.46 13.00 13.31
CA ASP A 200 5.62 12.18 14.17
C ASP A 200 5.05 12.99 15.35
N ILE A 201 3.94 12.51 15.90
CA ILE A 201 3.25 13.16 17.03
C ILE A 201 3.36 12.36 18.34
N VAL A 202 4.34 11.44 18.44
CA VAL A 202 4.44 10.54 19.62
C VAL A 202 4.46 11.29 20.94
N THR A 203 5.08 12.48 20.97
CA THR A 203 5.17 13.32 22.16
C THR A 203 3.90 14.11 22.48
N THR A 204 2.97 14.21 21.53
CA THR A 204 1.80 15.11 21.60
C THR A 204 0.48 14.40 21.32
N ILE A 205 0.48 13.05 21.33
CA ILE A 205 -0.74 12.25 21.18
C ILE A 205 -1.70 12.58 22.32
N GLN A 206 -2.93 12.95 21.97
CA GLN A 206 -3.99 13.22 22.91
C GLN A 206 -4.83 11.98 23.20
N ALA A 207 -5.57 11.98 24.30
CA ALA A 207 -6.34 10.82 24.76
C ALA A 207 -7.32 10.28 23.71
N GLU A 208 -8.07 11.16 22.99
CA GLU A 208 -8.97 10.73 21.92
C GLU A 208 -8.22 10.08 20.75
N GLN A 209 -7.01 10.56 20.47
CA GLN A 209 -6.15 9.99 19.43
C GLN A 209 -5.58 8.63 19.85
N ASP A 210 -5.12 8.50 21.10
CA ASP A 210 -4.59 7.24 21.64
C ASP A 210 -5.65 6.13 21.66
N GLU A 211 -6.90 6.46 22.01
CA GLU A 211 -8.00 5.51 21.94
C GLU A 211 -8.19 4.93 20.53
N ILE A 212 -8.11 5.77 19.50
CA ILE A 212 -8.24 5.36 18.11
C ILE A 212 -7.01 4.56 17.64
N ILE A 213 -5.80 5.01 18.01
CA ILE A 213 -4.54 4.34 17.68
C ILE A 213 -4.57 2.89 18.21
N ARG A 214 -5.08 2.66 19.42
CA ARG A 214 -5.08 1.34 20.07
C ARG A 214 -6.29 0.46 19.76
N LEU A 215 -7.19 0.84 18.86
CA LEU A 215 -8.29 -0.02 18.43
C LEU A 215 -7.76 -1.34 17.85
N PRO A 216 -8.47 -2.48 17.99
CA PRO A 216 -8.06 -3.79 17.47
C PRO A 216 -7.76 -3.78 15.97
N LEU A 217 -6.91 -4.73 15.53
CA LEU A 217 -6.57 -4.92 14.11
C LEU A 217 -7.77 -5.30 13.23
N PRO A 218 -8.67 -6.23 13.63
CA PRO A 218 -9.77 -6.65 12.77
C PRO A 218 -10.84 -5.58 12.60
N GLY A 219 -11.40 -5.51 11.39
CA GLY A 219 -12.55 -4.66 11.06
C GLY A 219 -12.15 -3.39 10.33
N VAL A 220 -13.16 -2.60 9.98
CA VAL A 220 -13.02 -1.34 9.26
C VAL A 220 -13.31 -0.20 10.21
N VAL A 221 -12.35 0.69 10.37
CA VAL A 221 -12.46 1.90 11.18
C VAL A 221 -12.38 3.11 10.26
N VAL A 222 -13.38 3.97 10.30
CA VAL A 222 -13.38 5.28 9.65
C VAL A 222 -13.07 6.34 10.69
N ILE A 223 -11.99 7.08 10.50
CA ILE A 223 -11.57 8.20 11.34
C ILE A 223 -11.96 9.48 10.61
N GLU A 224 -12.99 10.14 11.10
CA GLU A 224 -13.49 11.38 10.56
C GLU A 224 -13.04 12.56 11.42
N GLY A 225 -12.68 13.68 10.78
CA GLY A 225 -12.30 14.89 11.47
C GLY A 225 -12.02 16.01 10.49
N GLY A 226 -12.26 17.23 10.92
CA GLY A 226 -11.99 18.41 10.11
C GLY A 226 -10.52 18.69 9.87
N PRO A 227 -10.19 19.78 9.19
CA PRO A 227 -8.81 20.21 8.99
C PRO A 227 -8.05 20.36 10.31
N GLY A 228 -6.78 19.97 10.34
CA GLY A 228 -5.89 20.17 11.47
C GLY A 228 -6.12 19.26 12.68
N THR A 229 -7.06 18.30 12.64
CA THR A 229 -7.32 17.36 13.76
C THR A 229 -6.28 16.24 13.88
N GLY A 230 -5.34 16.13 12.95
CA GLY A 230 -4.28 15.12 12.97
C GLY A 230 -4.68 13.76 12.44
N LYS A 231 -5.74 13.65 11.61
CA LYS A 231 -6.23 12.38 11.01
C LYS A 231 -5.12 11.49 10.47
N THR A 232 -4.31 12.02 9.55
CA THR A 232 -3.19 11.32 8.92
C THR A 232 -2.16 10.84 9.95
N ALA A 233 -1.82 11.70 10.91
CA ALA A 233 -0.89 11.37 11.98
C ALA A 233 -1.41 10.21 12.83
N VAL A 234 -2.68 10.24 13.22
CA VAL A 234 -3.35 9.17 13.99
C VAL A 234 -3.34 7.86 13.19
N ALA A 235 -3.64 7.91 11.88
CA ALA A 235 -3.60 6.72 11.04
C ALA A 235 -2.21 6.09 10.96
N LEU A 236 -1.16 6.89 10.75
CA LEU A 236 0.22 6.40 10.66
C LEU A 236 0.72 5.85 12.02
N HIS A 237 0.39 6.52 13.14
CA HIS A 237 0.74 6.01 14.46
C HIS A 237 -0.04 4.74 14.81
N ARG A 238 -1.29 4.63 14.35
CA ARG A 238 -2.05 3.37 14.44
C ARG A 238 -1.36 2.23 13.65
N VAL A 239 -0.83 2.50 12.45
CA VAL A 239 -0.02 1.53 11.71
C VAL A 239 1.19 1.08 12.54
N ALA A 240 1.93 2.02 13.12
CA ALA A 240 3.08 1.71 13.96
C ALA A 240 2.69 0.86 15.19
N TYR A 241 1.56 1.19 15.83
CA TYR A 241 1.00 0.41 16.95
C TYR A 241 0.60 -1.02 16.51
N LEU A 242 -0.10 -1.15 15.38
CA LEU A 242 -0.52 -2.45 14.86
C LEU A 242 0.66 -3.33 14.43
N LEU A 243 1.68 -2.75 13.80
CA LEU A 243 2.92 -3.45 13.45
C LEU A 243 3.68 -3.91 14.69
N TYR A 244 3.68 -3.12 15.74
CA TYR A 244 4.28 -3.50 17.02
C TYR A 244 3.52 -4.64 17.69
N THR A 245 2.17 -4.51 17.80
CA THR A 245 1.32 -5.44 18.55
C THR A 245 1.10 -6.76 17.80
N HIS A 246 1.03 -6.71 16.45
CA HIS A 246 0.75 -7.85 15.58
C HIS A 246 1.94 -8.19 14.67
N ARG A 247 3.17 -8.01 15.18
CA ARG A 247 4.42 -8.10 14.42
C ARG A 247 4.53 -9.38 13.60
N GLU A 248 4.28 -10.55 14.18
CA GLU A 248 4.41 -11.84 13.47
C GLU A 248 3.52 -11.94 12.24
N ARG A 249 2.31 -11.41 12.31
CA ARG A 249 1.34 -11.45 11.22
C ARG A 249 1.66 -10.39 10.16
N LEU A 250 1.82 -9.13 10.58
CA LEU A 250 2.00 -8.02 9.66
C LEU A 250 3.40 -7.96 9.05
N ALA A 251 4.43 -8.51 9.71
CA ALA A 251 5.76 -8.67 9.13
C ALA A 251 5.79 -9.62 7.92
N ARG A 252 4.78 -10.48 7.74
CA ARG A 252 4.69 -11.39 6.59
C ARG A 252 3.86 -10.83 5.45
N SER A 253 2.78 -10.13 5.78
CA SER A 253 1.79 -9.62 4.82
C SER A 253 1.94 -8.14 4.51
N GLY A 254 2.64 -7.37 5.34
CA GLY A 254 2.79 -5.94 5.17
C GLY A 254 1.51 -5.12 5.39
N VAL A 255 1.67 -3.81 5.32
CA VAL A 255 0.59 -2.82 5.38
C VAL A 255 0.63 -1.99 4.10
N LEU A 256 -0.53 -1.77 3.47
CA LEU A 256 -0.67 -0.87 2.33
C LEU A 256 -1.22 0.47 2.81
N VAL A 257 -0.52 1.56 2.49
CA VAL A 257 -0.96 2.94 2.74
C VAL A 257 -1.25 3.62 1.41
N VAL A 258 -2.49 4.04 1.22
CA VAL A 258 -2.96 4.76 0.03
C VAL A 258 -3.11 6.23 0.38
N GLY A 259 -2.33 7.08 -0.28
CA GLY A 259 -2.41 8.53 -0.14
C GLY A 259 -3.00 9.22 -1.38
N PRO A 260 -3.49 10.47 -1.26
CA PRO A 260 -4.16 11.16 -2.36
C PRO A 260 -3.23 11.49 -3.53
N SER A 261 -1.94 11.71 -3.29
CA SER A 261 -0.98 12.13 -4.30
C SER A 261 0.45 11.64 -4.03
N ALA A 262 1.29 11.65 -5.07
CA ALA A 262 2.71 11.31 -4.92
C ALA A 262 3.47 12.28 -4.00
N GLY A 263 3.10 13.57 -4.01
CA GLY A 263 3.64 14.58 -3.10
C GLY A 263 3.32 14.26 -1.65
N PHE A 264 2.07 13.89 -1.38
CA PHE A 264 1.64 13.44 -0.06
C PHE A 264 2.42 12.18 0.39
N VAL A 265 2.52 11.17 -0.46
CA VAL A 265 3.28 9.94 -0.15
C VAL A 265 4.73 10.26 0.19
N SER A 266 5.37 11.17 -0.55
CA SER A 266 6.74 11.64 -0.25
C SER A 266 6.82 12.34 1.10
N TYR A 267 5.81 13.16 1.43
CA TYR A 267 5.74 13.92 2.68
C TYR A 267 5.59 13.02 3.92
N VAL A 268 4.72 12.01 3.86
CA VAL A 268 4.45 11.11 4.99
C VAL A 268 5.38 9.89 5.06
N GLY A 269 6.04 9.55 3.96
CA GLY A 269 6.84 8.32 3.81
C GLY A 269 7.99 8.17 4.82
N GLY A 270 8.44 9.26 5.42
CA GLY A 270 9.47 9.25 6.45
C GLY A 270 8.99 8.93 7.87
N VAL A 271 7.68 9.03 8.14
CA VAL A 271 7.12 8.90 9.51
C VAL A 271 7.28 7.48 10.05
N LEU A 272 6.85 6.47 9.30
CA LEU A 272 6.90 5.07 9.75
C LEU A 272 8.33 4.54 9.88
N PRO A 273 9.26 4.80 8.95
CA PRO A 273 10.67 4.50 9.17
C PRO A 273 11.28 5.17 10.39
N ALA A 274 10.90 6.44 10.68
CA ALA A 274 11.33 7.13 11.91
C ALA A 274 10.79 6.48 13.19
N LEU A 275 9.68 5.76 13.11
CA LEU A 275 9.12 4.92 14.19
C LEU A 275 9.67 3.48 14.17
N GLY A 276 10.62 3.18 13.29
CA GLY A 276 11.28 1.87 13.19
C GLY A 276 10.50 0.80 12.40
N GLU A 277 9.52 1.21 11.59
CA GLU A 277 8.65 0.29 10.85
C GLU A 277 8.97 0.31 9.34
N SER A 278 9.32 -0.84 8.77
CA SER A 278 9.73 -1.02 7.36
C SER A 278 8.76 -1.83 6.51
N ALA A 279 7.82 -2.56 7.13
CA ALA A 279 6.88 -3.45 6.43
C ALA A 279 5.66 -2.70 5.88
N VAL A 280 5.88 -1.53 5.25
CA VAL A 280 4.83 -0.65 4.73
C VAL A 280 5.07 -0.29 3.28
N VAL A 281 4.04 -0.46 2.46
CA VAL A 281 4.01 -0.05 1.05
C VAL A 281 3.14 1.19 0.92
N PHE A 282 3.68 2.23 0.28
CA PHE A 282 2.93 3.45 -0.03
C PHE A 282 2.53 3.46 -1.50
N THR A 283 1.29 3.85 -1.78
CA THR A 283 0.77 3.98 -3.14
C THR A 283 -0.22 5.14 -3.25
N THR A 284 -0.67 5.41 -4.48
CA THR A 284 -1.74 6.38 -4.78
C THR A 284 -2.80 5.72 -5.66
N PRO A 285 -4.03 6.27 -5.77
CA PRO A 285 -5.05 5.71 -6.66
C PRO A 285 -4.57 5.50 -8.10
N GLY A 286 -3.82 6.45 -8.67
CA GLY A 286 -3.26 6.33 -10.02
C GLY A 286 -2.15 5.29 -10.20
N ARG A 287 -1.75 4.59 -9.14
CA ARG A 287 -0.75 3.50 -9.14
C ARG A 287 -1.33 2.16 -8.68
N LEU A 288 -2.65 2.04 -8.65
CA LEU A 288 -3.28 0.77 -8.27
C LEU A 288 -3.05 -0.33 -9.30
N ALA A 289 -2.99 0.00 -10.59
CA ALA A 289 -2.59 -0.97 -11.61
C ALA A 289 -1.07 -1.18 -11.61
N HIS A 290 -0.65 -2.45 -11.57
CA HIS A 290 0.78 -2.81 -11.58
C HIS A 290 1.47 -2.33 -12.87
N GLY A 291 2.62 -1.67 -12.75
CA GLY A 291 3.39 -1.17 -13.89
C GLY A 291 2.84 0.12 -14.54
N VAL A 292 1.68 0.63 -14.10
CA VAL A 292 1.06 1.84 -14.64
C VAL A 292 1.17 3.01 -13.66
N VAL A 293 1.49 4.18 -14.18
CA VAL A 293 1.45 5.46 -13.44
C VAL A 293 0.50 6.40 -14.16
N ALA A 294 -0.73 6.49 -13.64
CA ALA A 294 -1.76 7.35 -14.16
C ALA A 294 -1.79 8.69 -13.39
N THR A 295 -1.66 9.80 -14.10
CA THR A 295 -1.59 11.15 -13.51
C THR A 295 -2.59 12.13 -14.13
N ALA A 296 -3.15 11.80 -15.30
CA ALA A 296 -4.17 12.62 -15.93
C ALA A 296 -5.51 12.53 -15.17
N LEU A 297 -6.32 13.55 -15.31
CA LEU A 297 -7.65 13.61 -14.71
C LEU A 297 -8.71 13.55 -15.82
N ASP A 298 -9.79 12.87 -15.54
CA ASP A 298 -10.98 12.86 -16.40
C ASP A 298 -11.90 14.06 -16.15
N PRO A 299 -12.74 14.44 -17.12
CA PRO A 299 -13.91 15.25 -16.85
C PRO A 299 -14.82 14.59 -15.81
N GLU A 300 -15.53 15.41 -15.04
CA GLU A 300 -16.31 14.96 -13.88
C GLU A 300 -17.29 13.80 -14.17
N GLU A 301 -18.06 13.88 -15.25
CA GLU A 301 -19.00 12.81 -15.63
C GLU A 301 -18.30 11.51 -15.99
N VAL A 302 -17.17 11.60 -16.71
CA VAL A 302 -16.36 10.45 -17.10
C VAL A 302 -15.77 9.78 -15.87
N ALA A 303 -15.18 10.56 -14.95
CA ALA A 303 -14.64 10.05 -13.70
C ALA A 303 -15.70 9.35 -12.85
N ARG A 304 -16.91 9.93 -12.76
CA ARG A 304 -18.03 9.33 -12.04
C ARG A 304 -18.47 8.00 -12.64
N THR A 305 -18.55 7.92 -13.96
CA THR A 305 -18.93 6.70 -14.68
C THR A 305 -17.85 5.61 -14.49
N LYS A 306 -16.57 5.93 -14.70
CA LYS A 306 -15.44 5.00 -14.49
C LYS A 306 -15.34 4.50 -13.05
N GLY A 307 -15.66 5.36 -12.06
CA GLY A 307 -15.62 5.02 -10.64
C GLY A 307 -16.80 4.15 -10.17
N SER A 308 -17.79 3.90 -11.02
CA SER A 308 -18.96 3.09 -10.69
C SER A 308 -18.69 1.59 -10.79
N LEU A 309 -19.27 0.79 -9.87
CA LEU A 309 -19.22 -0.69 -9.94
C LEU A 309 -19.95 -1.25 -11.18
N ALA A 310 -20.75 -0.46 -11.89
CA ALA A 310 -21.33 -0.85 -13.17
C ALA A 310 -20.25 -1.17 -14.22
N MET A 311 -19.05 -0.57 -14.09
CA MET A 311 -17.92 -0.86 -14.97
C MET A 311 -17.44 -2.32 -14.89
N LEU A 312 -17.66 -3.02 -13.79
CA LEU A 312 -17.31 -4.45 -13.66
C LEU A 312 -17.99 -5.30 -14.76
N GLU A 313 -19.26 -5.02 -15.04
CA GLU A 313 -19.99 -5.74 -16.09
C GLU A 313 -19.57 -5.29 -17.49
N VAL A 314 -19.30 -4.00 -17.67
CA VAL A 314 -18.75 -3.46 -18.93
C VAL A 314 -17.42 -4.13 -19.28
N LEU A 315 -16.49 -4.23 -18.32
CA LEU A 315 -15.18 -4.85 -18.51
C LEU A 315 -15.30 -6.36 -18.83
N ARG A 316 -16.18 -7.08 -18.13
CA ARG A 316 -16.45 -8.49 -18.44
C ARG A 316 -16.93 -8.68 -19.87
N ARG A 317 -17.88 -7.83 -20.34
CA ARG A 317 -18.37 -7.88 -21.73
C ARG A 317 -17.28 -7.50 -22.71
N ALA A 318 -16.47 -6.48 -22.41
CA ALA A 318 -15.35 -6.08 -23.25
C ALA A 318 -14.33 -7.22 -23.45
N VAL A 319 -14.02 -8.01 -22.43
CA VAL A 319 -13.18 -9.22 -22.54
C VAL A 319 -13.89 -10.32 -23.32
N ALA A 320 -15.18 -10.55 -23.08
CA ALA A 320 -15.97 -11.58 -23.78
C ALA A 320 -16.11 -11.27 -25.28
N ASP A 321 -16.18 -10.01 -25.67
CA ASP A 321 -16.25 -9.55 -27.07
C ASP A 321 -14.98 -9.86 -27.86
N ARG A 322 -13.84 -10.08 -27.18
CA ARG A 322 -12.58 -10.50 -27.82
C ARG A 322 -12.52 -11.98 -28.15
N GLN A 323 -13.47 -12.77 -27.67
CA GLN A 323 -13.61 -14.18 -27.97
C GLN A 323 -14.52 -14.31 -29.21
N GLU A 324 -13.96 -14.01 -30.39
CA GLU A 324 -14.71 -13.88 -31.63
C GLU A 324 -15.12 -15.22 -32.19
N LEU A 325 -16.09 -15.22 -33.11
CA LEU A 325 -16.45 -16.36 -33.97
C LEU A 325 -16.07 -16.01 -35.40
N PRO A 326 -15.61 -16.98 -36.19
CA PRO A 326 -15.18 -16.70 -37.55
C PRO A 326 -16.38 -16.25 -38.41
N ALA A 327 -16.18 -15.20 -39.20
CA ALA A 327 -17.18 -14.74 -40.20
C ALA A 327 -17.29 -15.67 -41.40
N SER A 328 -16.18 -16.33 -41.78
CA SER A 328 -16.07 -17.39 -42.81
C SER A 328 -15.24 -18.53 -42.23
N PRO A 329 -15.45 -19.79 -42.69
CA PRO A 329 -14.64 -20.92 -42.25
C PRO A 329 -13.14 -20.65 -42.44
N ILE A 330 -12.34 -21.04 -41.42
CA ILE A 330 -10.88 -20.99 -41.47
C ILE A 330 -10.40 -22.41 -41.85
N THR A 331 -9.73 -22.54 -43.00
CA THR A 331 -9.20 -23.80 -43.48
C THR A 331 -7.81 -24.04 -42.89
N ILE A 332 -7.57 -25.25 -42.37
CA ILE A 332 -6.28 -25.72 -41.85
C ILE A 332 -5.90 -26.96 -42.67
N GLU A 333 -4.73 -26.90 -43.32
CA GLU A 333 -4.21 -27.98 -44.17
C GLU A 333 -3.20 -28.77 -43.34
N LEU A 334 -3.59 -29.97 -42.93
CA LEU A 334 -2.69 -30.96 -42.32
C LEU A 334 -2.14 -31.88 -43.41
N ASP A 335 -1.07 -32.62 -43.15
CA ASP A 335 -0.35 -33.41 -44.13
C ASP A 335 -1.29 -34.29 -44.96
N ASP A 336 -2.26 -34.97 -44.35
CA ASP A 336 -3.14 -35.94 -45.01
C ASP A 336 -4.62 -35.52 -45.11
N VAL A 337 -5.02 -34.39 -44.45
CA VAL A 337 -6.41 -33.97 -44.41
C VAL A 337 -6.58 -32.47 -44.22
N ILE A 338 -7.60 -31.93 -44.84
CA ILE A 338 -8.02 -30.55 -44.64
C ILE A 338 -9.13 -30.53 -43.60
N VAL A 339 -9.01 -29.69 -42.54
CA VAL A 339 -10.03 -29.45 -41.53
C VAL A 339 -10.47 -27.99 -41.51
N GLU A 340 -11.66 -27.71 -41.05
CA GLU A 340 -12.24 -26.37 -41.09
C GLU A 340 -12.77 -25.93 -39.73
N VAL A 341 -12.38 -24.71 -39.31
CA VAL A 341 -12.95 -24.04 -38.17
C VAL A 341 -14.13 -23.21 -38.66
N ASP A 342 -15.30 -23.80 -38.71
CA ASP A 342 -16.53 -23.08 -39.01
C ASP A 342 -17.08 -22.39 -37.74
N ARG A 343 -18.15 -21.60 -37.92
CA ARG A 343 -18.80 -20.88 -36.81
C ARG A 343 -19.35 -21.81 -35.74
N ALA A 344 -19.86 -22.99 -36.10
CA ALA A 344 -20.44 -23.94 -35.14
C ALA A 344 -19.37 -24.62 -34.29
N THR A 345 -18.28 -25.09 -34.94
CA THR A 345 -17.11 -25.67 -34.27
C THR A 345 -16.46 -24.69 -33.31
N ALA A 346 -16.23 -23.43 -33.74
CA ALA A 346 -15.69 -22.39 -32.90
C ALA A 346 -16.61 -22.02 -31.74
N ALA A 347 -17.94 -21.98 -31.96
CA ALA A 347 -18.92 -21.69 -30.91
C ALA A 347 -18.97 -22.81 -29.86
N GLN A 348 -18.87 -24.07 -30.26
CA GLN A 348 -18.83 -25.21 -29.38
C GLN A 348 -17.55 -25.21 -28.52
N ALA A 349 -16.40 -24.96 -29.10
CA ALA A 349 -15.13 -24.85 -28.40
C ALA A 349 -15.18 -23.66 -27.40
N ARG A 350 -15.71 -22.51 -27.83
CA ARG A 350 -15.88 -21.31 -26.98
C ARG A 350 -16.80 -21.58 -25.79
N SER A 351 -17.92 -22.26 -26.01
CA SER A 351 -18.83 -22.61 -24.91
C SER A 351 -18.14 -23.48 -23.86
N ARG A 352 -17.46 -24.54 -24.30
CA ARG A 352 -16.72 -25.43 -23.39
C ARG A 352 -15.66 -24.69 -22.58
N ALA A 353 -14.95 -23.75 -23.20
CA ALA A 353 -13.94 -22.95 -22.51
C ALA A 353 -14.59 -22.00 -21.48
N ARG A 354 -15.69 -21.34 -21.82
CA ARG A 354 -16.44 -20.46 -20.90
C ARG A 354 -17.06 -21.23 -19.73
N ASP A 355 -17.53 -22.43 -19.96
CA ASP A 355 -18.14 -23.29 -18.93
C ASP A 355 -17.14 -23.72 -17.83
N THR A 356 -15.81 -23.58 -18.09
CA THR A 356 -14.79 -23.79 -17.06
C THR A 356 -14.83 -22.75 -15.94
N GLY A 357 -15.42 -21.56 -16.18
CA GLY A 357 -15.40 -20.44 -15.26
C GLY A 357 -14.01 -19.82 -15.01
N ALA A 358 -12.99 -20.25 -15.78
CA ALA A 358 -11.62 -19.75 -15.63
C ALA A 358 -11.46 -18.35 -16.22
N VAL A 359 -10.43 -17.63 -15.79
CA VAL A 359 -10.05 -16.33 -16.36
C VAL A 359 -9.59 -16.48 -17.81
N HIS A 360 -9.62 -15.37 -18.58
CA HIS A 360 -9.46 -15.38 -20.03
C HIS A 360 -8.27 -16.20 -20.55
N HIS A 361 -7.06 -16.00 -20.00
CA HIS A 361 -5.86 -16.68 -20.46
C HIS A 361 -5.85 -18.17 -20.08
N ALA A 362 -6.38 -18.53 -18.92
CA ALA A 362 -6.53 -19.94 -18.54
C ALA A 362 -7.61 -20.64 -19.38
N ALA A 363 -8.75 -19.98 -19.65
CA ALA A 363 -9.80 -20.48 -20.52
C ALA A 363 -9.35 -20.60 -21.98
N ARG A 364 -8.36 -19.78 -22.43
CA ARG A 364 -7.75 -19.90 -23.76
C ARG A 364 -7.10 -21.27 -23.99
N ALA A 365 -6.46 -21.83 -22.99
CA ALA A 365 -5.92 -23.19 -23.07
C ALA A 365 -7.04 -24.23 -23.26
N ALA A 366 -8.12 -24.10 -22.50
CA ALA A 366 -9.29 -24.97 -22.65
C ALA A 366 -9.97 -24.80 -24.01
N PHE A 367 -10.02 -23.55 -24.55
CA PHE A 367 -10.52 -23.27 -25.90
C PHE A 367 -9.68 -23.99 -26.97
N ARG A 368 -8.36 -23.83 -26.91
CA ARG A 368 -7.42 -24.49 -27.83
C ARG A 368 -7.58 -26.01 -27.85
N ASP A 369 -7.64 -26.59 -26.65
CA ASP A 369 -7.74 -28.03 -26.49
C ASP A 369 -9.11 -28.55 -26.94
N ALA A 370 -10.20 -27.83 -26.67
CA ALA A 370 -11.53 -28.16 -27.17
C ALA A 370 -11.65 -28.03 -28.70
N LEU A 371 -11.08 -26.96 -29.27
CA LEU A 371 -11.05 -26.74 -30.72
C LEU A 371 -10.23 -27.85 -31.41
N GLY A 372 -9.05 -28.16 -30.89
CA GLY A 372 -8.21 -29.25 -31.40
C GLY A 372 -8.92 -30.60 -31.35
N ALA A 373 -9.61 -30.91 -30.28
CA ALA A 373 -10.39 -32.17 -30.17
C ALA A 373 -11.51 -32.26 -31.23
N LEU A 374 -12.19 -31.15 -31.54
CA LEU A 374 -13.23 -31.10 -32.56
C LEU A 374 -12.65 -31.26 -33.96
N LEU A 375 -11.50 -30.61 -34.25
CA LEU A 375 -10.84 -30.73 -35.54
C LEU A 375 -10.24 -32.13 -35.79
N VAL A 376 -9.68 -32.76 -34.74
CA VAL A 376 -9.25 -34.17 -34.82
C VAL A 376 -10.44 -35.06 -35.11
N GLY A 377 -11.60 -34.81 -34.49
CA GLY A 377 -12.84 -35.57 -34.86
C GLY A 377 -13.21 -35.42 -36.33
N GLN A 378 -13.20 -34.17 -36.84
CA GLN A 378 -13.44 -33.92 -38.29
C GLN A 378 -12.41 -34.64 -39.18
N GLY A 379 -11.12 -34.61 -38.82
CA GLY A 379 -10.06 -35.27 -39.56
C GLY A 379 -10.25 -36.77 -39.65
N VAL A 380 -10.57 -37.41 -38.51
CA VAL A 380 -10.86 -38.86 -38.47
C VAL A 380 -12.09 -39.23 -39.29
N GLU A 381 -13.16 -38.41 -39.24
CA GLU A 381 -14.37 -38.64 -40.05
C GLU A 381 -14.07 -38.52 -41.56
N ARG A 382 -13.27 -37.52 -41.99
CA ARG A 382 -12.92 -37.31 -43.40
C ARG A 382 -12.02 -38.44 -43.93
N LEU A 383 -10.96 -38.79 -43.21
CA LEU A 383 -10.08 -39.89 -43.54
C LEU A 383 -10.80 -41.25 -43.49
N GLY A 384 -11.75 -41.42 -42.52
CA GLY A 384 -12.58 -42.61 -42.45
C GLY A 384 -13.57 -42.73 -43.62
N ALA A 385 -14.10 -41.61 -44.11
CA ALA A 385 -14.97 -41.59 -45.30
C ALA A 385 -14.22 -41.89 -46.61
N ASP A 386 -12.95 -41.46 -46.68
CA ASP A 386 -12.06 -41.78 -47.83
C ASP A 386 -11.58 -43.24 -47.82
N LEU A 387 -11.66 -43.91 -46.64
CA LEU A 387 -11.35 -45.34 -46.47
C LEU A 387 -12.60 -46.23 -46.56
N GLU A 388 -13.79 -45.67 -46.85
CA GLU A 388 -14.92 -46.54 -47.23
C GLU A 388 -14.56 -47.33 -48.50
N ASP A 389 -14.23 -48.58 -48.27
CA ASP A 389 -13.84 -49.56 -49.31
C ASP A 389 -14.84 -49.57 -50.46
N PRO A 390 -14.37 -49.66 -51.71
CA PRO A 390 -15.24 -49.98 -52.79
C PRO A 390 -16.12 -51.14 -52.42
N PRO A 391 -17.41 -51.16 -52.82
CA PRO A 391 -18.37 -52.19 -52.38
C PRO A 391 -17.87 -53.64 -52.57
N GLU A 392 -16.88 -53.84 -53.47
CA GLU A 392 -16.18 -55.09 -53.68
C GLU A 392 -15.27 -55.52 -52.53
N ILE A 393 -14.54 -54.57 -51.90
CA ILE A 393 -13.66 -54.83 -50.77
C ILE A 393 -14.50 -55.03 -49.47
N ALA A 394 -15.56 -54.24 -49.27
CA ALA A 394 -16.52 -54.44 -48.19
C ALA A 394 -17.25 -55.76 -48.22
N ALA A 395 -17.42 -56.36 -49.41
CA ALA A 395 -17.93 -57.72 -49.63
C ALA A 395 -16.90 -58.78 -49.21
N ILE A 396 -15.65 -58.59 -49.58
CA ILE A 396 -14.53 -59.51 -49.23
C ILE A 396 -14.24 -59.47 -47.72
N LEU A 397 -14.28 -58.32 -47.08
CA LEU A 397 -14.11 -58.16 -45.63
C LEU A 397 -15.26 -58.83 -44.89
N ARG A 398 -16.52 -58.74 -45.34
CA ARG A 398 -17.66 -59.45 -44.79
C ARG A 398 -17.58 -60.95 -44.90
N GLU A 399 -17.02 -61.45 -46.03
CA GLU A 399 -16.75 -62.90 -46.24
C GLU A 399 -15.62 -63.40 -45.31
N LEU A 400 -14.57 -62.58 -45.09
CA LEU A 400 -13.48 -62.88 -44.14
C LEU A 400 -13.94 -62.84 -42.66
N GLU A 401 -14.86 -61.97 -42.32
CA GLU A 401 -15.45 -61.88 -40.98
C GLU A 401 -16.39 -63.08 -40.67
N GLN A 402 -16.92 -63.78 -41.72
CA GLN A 402 -17.77 -64.97 -41.58
C GLN A 402 -16.97 -66.29 -41.68
N GLY A 403 -15.65 -66.26 -41.91
CA GLY A 403 -14.77 -67.43 -41.93
C GLY A 403 -14.18 -67.72 -40.53
N GLU A 404 -13.71 -69.00 -40.37
CA GLU A 404 -13.16 -69.51 -39.08
C GLU A 404 -11.95 -68.75 -38.47
N LEU A 405 -11.49 -67.67 -39.13
CA LEU A 405 -10.44 -66.76 -38.61
C LEU A 405 -10.99 -65.55 -37.89
N GLY A 406 -12.31 -65.43 -37.70
CA GLY A 406 -12.98 -64.26 -37.11
C GLY A 406 -12.88 -64.14 -35.57
N GLU A 407 -12.21 -65.06 -34.89
CA GLU A 407 -12.10 -65.03 -33.42
C GLU A 407 -10.85 -64.27 -32.89
N GLU A 408 -9.84 -63.90 -33.72
CA GLU A 408 -8.65 -63.23 -33.26
C GLU A 408 -8.54 -61.74 -33.60
N VAL A 409 -9.41 -61.19 -34.46
CA VAL A 409 -9.47 -59.76 -34.76
C VAL A 409 -10.71 -59.15 -34.06
N GLY A 410 -10.65 -59.03 -32.77
CA GLY A 410 -11.70 -58.40 -31.98
C GLY A 410 -11.81 -56.88 -32.29
N PRO A 411 -12.88 -56.21 -31.83
CA PRO A 411 -13.08 -54.77 -32.00
C PRO A 411 -11.94 -53.90 -31.46
N SER A 412 -10.91 -54.52 -30.90
CA SER A 412 -9.68 -53.94 -30.41
C SER A 412 -8.78 -53.30 -31.50
N GLY A 413 -8.72 -53.87 -32.72
CA GLY A 413 -7.81 -53.41 -33.79
C GLY A 413 -8.28 -52.10 -34.43
N ALA A 414 -9.55 -52.01 -34.81
CA ALA A 414 -10.09 -50.78 -35.41
C ALA A 414 -10.09 -49.60 -34.41
N ALA A 415 -10.33 -49.87 -33.15
CA ALA A 415 -10.26 -48.88 -32.07
C ALA A 415 -8.81 -48.37 -31.85
N GLN A 416 -7.80 -49.26 -31.96
CA GLN A 416 -6.39 -48.91 -31.86
C GLN A 416 -5.91 -48.06 -33.02
N VAL A 417 -6.26 -48.39 -34.27
CA VAL A 417 -5.94 -47.59 -35.45
C VAL A 417 -6.56 -46.21 -35.38
N THR A 418 -7.83 -46.12 -34.93
CA THR A 418 -8.50 -44.81 -34.76
C THR A 418 -7.85 -43.96 -33.67
N GLU A 419 -7.36 -44.55 -32.61
CA GLU A 419 -6.68 -43.79 -31.55
C GLU A 419 -5.26 -43.39 -31.94
N GLU A 420 -4.57 -44.17 -32.74
CA GLU A 420 -3.27 -43.83 -33.33
C GLU A 420 -3.41 -42.65 -34.30
N LEU A 421 -4.37 -42.69 -35.20
CA LEU A 421 -4.71 -41.58 -36.08
C LEU A 421 -5.09 -40.31 -35.35
N ARG A 422 -5.88 -40.42 -34.27
CA ARG A 422 -6.19 -39.27 -33.40
C ARG A 422 -4.94 -38.68 -32.76
N ARG A 423 -3.95 -39.48 -32.43
CA ARG A 423 -2.70 -39.02 -31.82
C ARG A 423 -1.87 -38.28 -32.85
N GLU A 424 -1.71 -38.81 -34.04
CA GLU A 424 -1.00 -38.20 -35.16
C GLU A 424 -1.61 -36.84 -35.52
N LEU A 425 -2.92 -36.78 -35.76
CA LEU A 425 -3.63 -35.52 -36.03
C LEU A 425 -3.52 -34.50 -34.92
N ARG A 426 -3.50 -34.92 -33.65
CA ARG A 426 -3.23 -33.99 -32.52
C ARG A 426 -1.81 -33.42 -32.58
N ASP A 427 -0.83 -34.22 -32.87
CA ASP A 427 0.57 -33.81 -32.93
C ASP A 427 0.82 -32.90 -34.14
N ASP A 428 0.16 -33.14 -35.27
CA ASP A 428 0.20 -32.27 -36.44
C ASP A 428 -0.45 -30.92 -36.17
N LEU A 429 -1.65 -30.89 -35.59
CA LEU A 429 -2.31 -29.66 -35.17
C LEU A 429 -1.47 -28.84 -34.16
N ARG A 430 -0.76 -29.51 -33.26
CA ARG A 430 0.12 -28.81 -32.29
C ARG A 430 1.31 -28.12 -32.98
N ARG A 431 1.75 -28.58 -34.15
CA ARG A 431 2.85 -28.00 -34.93
C ARG A 431 2.37 -27.03 -35.99
N ASP A 432 1.08 -27.10 -36.33
CA ASP A 432 0.52 -26.33 -37.45
C ASP A 432 0.35 -24.86 -37.08
N SER A 433 0.90 -23.97 -37.91
CA SER A 433 0.83 -22.52 -37.70
C SER A 433 -0.56 -21.96 -37.97
N GLY A 434 -1.33 -22.53 -38.91
CA GLY A 434 -2.69 -22.11 -39.21
C GLY A 434 -3.64 -22.35 -38.04
N PHE A 435 -3.44 -23.48 -37.33
CA PHE A 435 -4.17 -23.74 -36.07
C PHE A 435 -3.84 -22.71 -34.98
N HIS A 436 -2.56 -22.37 -34.80
CA HIS A 436 -2.14 -21.37 -33.84
C HIS A 436 -2.70 -19.98 -34.17
N ASP A 437 -2.68 -19.60 -35.46
CA ASP A 437 -3.24 -18.35 -35.96
C ASP A 437 -4.76 -18.29 -35.79
N ALA A 438 -5.46 -19.42 -36.02
CA ALA A 438 -6.89 -19.51 -35.75
C ALA A 438 -7.22 -19.33 -34.26
N VAL A 439 -6.46 -19.97 -33.36
CA VAL A 439 -6.61 -19.80 -31.92
C VAL A 439 -6.33 -18.33 -31.49
N GLU A 440 -5.26 -17.71 -32.01
CA GLU A 440 -4.92 -16.33 -31.71
C GLU A 440 -5.98 -15.35 -32.22
N ARG A 441 -6.54 -15.58 -33.38
CA ARG A 441 -7.61 -14.77 -33.96
C ARG A 441 -8.91 -14.86 -33.19
N LEU A 442 -9.31 -16.09 -32.77
CA LEU A 442 -10.59 -16.35 -32.17
C LEU A 442 -10.57 -16.14 -30.64
N TRP A 443 -9.40 -16.27 -30.00
CA TRP A 443 -9.18 -16.11 -28.58
C TRP A 443 -7.78 -15.54 -28.30
N PRO A 444 -7.56 -14.22 -28.54
CA PRO A 444 -6.23 -13.61 -28.51
C PRO A 444 -5.63 -13.56 -27.12
N VAL A 445 -4.30 -13.46 -27.03
CA VAL A 445 -3.62 -13.03 -25.82
C VAL A 445 -3.79 -11.52 -25.67
N LEU A 446 -4.29 -11.07 -24.54
CA LEU A 446 -4.68 -9.69 -24.28
C LEU A 446 -3.87 -9.08 -23.14
N THR A 447 -3.66 -7.77 -23.17
CA THR A 447 -3.20 -6.99 -22.03
C THR A 447 -4.30 -6.06 -21.54
N PRO A 448 -4.32 -5.72 -20.23
CA PRO A 448 -5.30 -4.78 -19.68
C PRO A 448 -5.35 -3.46 -20.45
N GLU A 449 -4.15 -2.92 -20.76
CA GLU A 449 -4.00 -1.64 -21.45
C GLU A 449 -4.64 -1.68 -22.85
N ARG A 450 -4.38 -2.75 -23.60
CA ARG A 450 -4.95 -2.92 -24.95
C ARG A 450 -6.46 -3.06 -24.91
N VAL A 451 -7.00 -3.84 -23.96
CA VAL A 451 -8.45 -4.02 -23.85
C VAL A 451 -9.12 -2.71 -23.49
N LEU A 452 -8.57 -1.95 -22.53
CA LEU A 452 -9.16 -0.69 -22.10
C LEU A 452 -9.03 0.41 -23.16
N ASP A 453 -7.87 0.53 -23.81
CA ASP A 453 -7.67 1.52 -24.87
C ASP A 453 -8.59 1.25 -26.08
N ASP A 454 -8.68 0.02 -26.53
CA ASP A 454 -9.59 -0.39 -27.60
C ASP A 454 -11.09 -0.17 -27.23
N LEU A 455 -11.45 -0.44 -25.96
CA LEU A 455 -12.83 -0.20 -25.49
C LEU A 455 -13.18 1.27 -25.53
N LEU A 456 -12.31 2.12 -24.96
CA LEU A 456 -12.59 3.55 -24.82
C LEU A 456 -12.33 4.37 -26.08
N SER A 457 -11.76 3.77 -27.15
CA SER A 457 -11.49 4.45 -28.41
C SER A 457 -12.43 4.03 -29.56
N SER A 458 -13.34 3.06 -29.34
CA SER A 458 -14.27 2.59 -30.36
C SER A 458 -15.73 2.72 -29.91
N PRO A 459 -16.54 3.53 -30.63
CA PRO A 459 -17.97 3.62 -30.35
C PRO A 459 -18.70 2.29 -30.43
N GLU A 460 -18.30 1.42 -31.36
CA GLU A 460 -18.91 0.11 -31.55
C GLU A 460 -18.62 -0.82 -30.36
N ARG A 461 -17.40 -0.77 -29.82
CA ARG A 461 -17.02 -1.58 -28.66
C ARG A 461 -17.64 -1.08 -27.38
N LEU A 462 -17.77 0.26 -27.19
CA LEU A 462 -18.52 0.83 -26.09
C LEU A 462 -19.99 0.37 -26.13
N ALA A 463 -20.61 0.44 -27.30
CA ALA A 463 -22.00 0.00 -27.48
C ALA A 463 -22.17 -1.51 -27.23
N SER A 464 -21.27 -2.36 -27.73
CA SER A 464 -21.27 -3.81 -27.50
C SER A 464 -21.13 -4.17 -26.03
N ALA A 465 -20.24 -3.49 -25.31
CA ALA A 465 -20.04 -3.68 -23.88
C ALA A 465 -21.18 -3.07 -23.03
N GLY A 466 -22.08 -2.28 -23.63
CA GLY A 466 -23.12 -1.53 -22.93
C GLY A 466 -22.58 -0.39 -22.07
N ALA A 467 -21.49 0.22 -22.50
CA ALA A 467 -20.83 1.34 -21.83
C ALA A 467 -21.42 2.69 -22.26
N ASP A 468 -21.24 3.70 -21.42
CA ASP A 468 -21.64 5.05 -21.71
C ASP A 468 -20.81 5.63 -22.87
N PRO A 469 -21.42 6.17 -23.95
CA PRO A 469 -20.71 6.82 -25.04
C PRO A 469 -19.82 8.00 -24.61
N ALA A 470 -20.11 8.65 -23.48
CA ALA A 470 -19.28 9.72 -22.92
C ALA A 470 -17.87 9.28 -22.53
N LEU A 471 -17.63 7.96 -22.41
CA LEU A 471 -16.30 7.39 -22.16
C LEU A 471 -15.37 7.41 -23.39
N LEU A 472 -15.89 7.76 -24.58
CA LEU A 472 -15.10 7.78 -25.82
C LEU A 472 -13.94 8.76 -25.74
N ARG A 473 -12.74 8.29 -26.07
CA ARG A 473 -11.50 9.08 -26.11
C ARG A 473 -10.63 8.76 -27.32
N SER A 474 -9.56 9.53 -27.54
CA SER A 474 -8.59 9.23 -28.60
C SER A 474 -7.77 7.98 -28.26
N VAL A 475 -7.39 7.23 -29.30
CA VAL A 475 -6.45 6.09 -29.18
C VAL A 475 -5.14 6.54 -28.56
N GLY A 476 -4.62 5.79 -27.61
CA GLY A 476 -3.34 6.07 -26.97
C GLY A 476 -3.35 7.32 -26.06
N ALA A 477 -4.51 7.78 -25.62
CA ALA A 477 -4.60 8.87 -24.65
C ALA A 477 -3.91 8.48 -23.34
N ALA A 478 -3.34 9.47 -22.64
CA ALA A 478 -2.71 9.24 -21.34
C ALA A 478 -3.69 8.62 -20.33
N TRP A 479 -3.21 7.68 -19.53
CA TRP A 479 -4.02 7.06 -18.49
C TRP A 479 -4.42 8.07 -17.41
N THR A 480 -5.70 8.08 -17.11
CA THR A 480 -6.27 8.88 -16.03
C THR A 480 -6.28 8.11 -14.71
N VAL A 481 -6.35 8.83 -13.59
CA VAL A 481 -6.42 8.21 -12.26
C VAL A 481 -7.59 7.23 -12.17
N ALA A 482 -8.74 7.55 -12.80
CA ALA A 482 -9.91 6.66 -12.82
C ALA A 482 -9.76 5.44 -13.76
N ASP A 483 -8.75 5.40 -14.64
CA ASP A 483 -8.44 4.21 -15.44
C ASP A 483 -7.69 3.15 -14.62
N ALA A 484 -6.93 3.54 -13.60
CA ALA A 484 -6.09 2.62 -12.85
C ALA A 484 -6.86 1.45 -12.20
N PRO A 485 -7.98 1.65 -11.50
CA PRO A 485 -8.76 0.54 -10.97
C PRO A 485 -9.40 -0.33 -12.07
N LEU A 486 -9.72 0.24 -13.25
CA LEU A 486 -10.24 -0.52 -14.39
C LEU A 486 -9.15 -1.43 -14.99
N LEU A 487 -7.92 -0.93 -15.10
CA LEU A 487 -6.77 -1.72 -15.55
C LEU A 487 -6.44 -2.87 -14.59
N ASP A 488 -6.50 -2.63 -13.28
CA ASP A 488 -6.29 -3.67 -12.27
C ASP A 488 -7.40 -4.75 -12.33
N GLU A 489 -8.65 -4.35 -12.53
CA GLU A 489 -9.76 -5.28 -12.71
C GLU A 489 -9.62 -6.10 -14.01
N LEU A 490 -9.22 -5.46 -15.11
CA LEU A 490 -8.93 -6.17 -16.36
C LEU A 490 -7.80 -7.20 -16.17
N ALA A 491 -6.75 -6.86 -15.45
CA ALA A 491 -5.67 -7.80 -15.14
C ALA A 491 -6.20 -9.03 -14.37
N GLU A 492 -7.19 -8.85 -13.50
CA GLU A 492 -7.86 -9.96 -12.79
C GLU A 492 -8.70 -10.81 -13.73
N LEU A 493 -9.49 -10.18 -14.61
CA LEU A 493 -10.34 -10.87 -15.59
C LEU A 493 -9.52 -11.65 -16.65
N LEU A 494 -8.37 -11.11 -17.04
CA LEU A 494 -7.48 -11.74 -18.02
C LEU A 494 -6.66 -12.86 -17.39
N GLY A 495 -6.23 -12.71 -16.14
CA GLY A 495 -5.26 -13.60 -15.50
C GLY A 495 -3.84 -13.42 -16.06
N PRO A 496 -2.85 -14.16 -15.54
CA PRO A 496 -1.48 -14.10 -16.03
C PRO A 496 -1.40 -14.50 -17.51
N PRO A 497 -0.64 -13.76 -18.34
CA PRO A 497 -0.44 -14.14 -19.74
C PRO A 497 0.26 -15.50 -19.80
N PRO A 498 0.03 -16.28 -20.89
CA PRO A 498 0.77 -17.51 -21.10
C PRO A 498 2.26 -17.21 -21.08
N ALA A 499 3.03 -18.04 -20.39
CA ALA A 499 4.48 -17.88 -20.37
C ALA A 499 5.01 -17.87 -21.81
N PRO A 500 5.88 -16.92 -22.19
CA PRO A 500 6.53 -16.98 -23.50
C PRO A 500 7.27 -18.32 -23.61
N PRO A 501 7.35 -18.93 -24.80
CA PRO A 501 8.18 -20.10 -25.01
C PRO A 501 9.58 -19.73 -24.49
N ALA A 502 10.11 -20.56 -23.58
CA ALA A 502 11.32 -20.28 -22.82
C ALA A 502 12.44 -19.78 -23.75
N ALA A 503 12.83 -18.53 -23.56
CA ALA A 503 13.92 -17.95 -24.31
C ALA A 503 15.24 -18.62 -23.86
N SER A 504 16.20 -18.72 -24.78
CA SER A 504 17.45 -19.46 -24.68
C SER A 504 18.37 -19.19 -23.47
N THR A 505 18.06 -18.22 -22.60
CA THR A 505 18.73 -17.98 -21.32
C THR A 505 18.34 -19.04 -20.28
N ASP A 506 17.08 -19.43 -20.24
CA ASP A 506 16.59 -20.50 -19.36
C ASP A 506 17.18 -21.87 -19.73
N ASP A 507 17.49 -22.10 -21.01
CA ASP A 507 18.09 -23.35 -21.46
C ASP A 507 19.56 -23.48 -21.01
N ALA A 508 20.30 -22.37 -20.96
CA ALA A 508 21.67 -22.34 -20.41
C ALA A 508 21.67 -22.52 -18.88
N GLU A 509 20.72 -21.92 -18.19
CA GLU A 509 20.57 -22.09 -16.74
C GLU A 509 20.05 -23.48 -16.37
N ARG A 510 19.13 -24.04 -17.17
CA ARG A 510 18.70 -25.46 -17.03
C ARG A 510 19.80 -26.44 -17.34
N ALA A 511 20.58 -26.20 -18.40
CA ALA A 511 21.72 -27.02 -18.75
C ALA A 511 22.79 -27.02 -17.64
N TYR A 512 23.09 -25.85 -17.07
CA TYR A 512 23.98 -25.72 -15.93
C TYR A 512 23.41 -26.41 -14.67
N ALA A 513 22.11 -26.23 -14.39
CA ALA A 513 21.43 -26.88 -13.28
C ALA A 513 21.39 -28.42 -13.45
N ALA A 514 21.23 -28.92 -14.69
CA ALA A 514 21.29 -30.34 -15.02
C ALA A 514 22.71 -30.89 -14.84
N GLU A 515 23.74 -30.13 -15.20
CA GLU A 515 25.15 -30.51 -14.98
C GLU A 515 25.50 -30.58 -13.49
N VAL A 516 25.02 -29.60 -12.71
CA VAL A 516 25.18 -29.61 -11.23
C VAL A 516 24.43 -30.79 -10.61
N LEU A 517 23.22 -31.12 -11.08
CA LEU A 517 22.46 -32.29 -10.63
C LEU A 517 23.23 -33.60 -10.93
N ALA A 518 23.77 -33.74 -12.14
CA ALA A 518 24.55 -34.90 -12.54
C ALA A 518 25.84 -35.09 -11.68
N ILE A 519 26.47 -33.96 -11.29
CA ILE A 519 27.63 -33.99 -10.36
C ILE A 519 27.17 -34.43 -8.96
N LEU A 520 26.04 -33.92 -8.47
CA LEU A 520 25.47 -34.31 -7.16
C LEU A 520 25.06 -35.79 -7.15
N GLU A 521 24.42 -36.30 -8.21
CA GLU A 521 24.04 -37.68 -8.37
C GLU A 521 25.30 -38.62 -8.47
N SER A 522 26.40 -38.14 -9.06
CA SER A 522 27.64 -38.88 -9.11
C SER A 522 28.32 -38.94 -7.75
N ALA A 523 28.28 -37.82 -7.00
CA ALA A 523 28.82 -37.74 -5.65
C ALA A 523 28.00 -38.57 -4.63
N ASP A 524 26.68 -38.60 -4.77
CA ASP A 524 25.80 -39.47 -3.98
C ASP A 524 26.00 -40.96 -4.29
N ARG A 525 26.32 -41.31 -5.55
CA ARG A 525 26.69 -42.69 -5.92
C ARG A 525 28.04 -43.16 -5.32
N ASP A 526 28.99 -42.23 -5.20
CA ASP A 526 30.30 -42.53 -4.62
C ASP A 526 30.28 -42.62 -3.07
N LEU A 527 29.24 -42.07 -2.43
CA LEU A 527 29.06 -42.04 -0.97
C LEU A 527 28.07 -43.08 -0.42
N ALA A 528 27.22 -43.65 -1.27
CA ALA A 528 26.18 -44.58 -0.87
C ALA A 528 26.62 -46.06 -1.00
N GLY A 529 26.35 -46.86 0.05
CA GLY A 529 26.39 -48.33 0.00
C GLY A 529 25.29 -48.87 -0.93
N GLU A 530 25.48 -50.14 -1.35
CA GLU A 530 24.69 -50.84 -2.38
C GLU A 530 23.21 -51.14 -2.01
N ASP A 531 22.42 -50.21 -1.50
CA ASP A 531 20.99 -50.43 -1.28
C ASP A 531 20.16 -49.67 -2.38
N PRO A 532 19.55 -50.38 -3.35
CA PRO A 532 18.82 -49.77 -4.46
C PRO A 532 17.44 -49.19 -4.10
N ASP A 533 16.91 -49.42 -2.92
CA ASP A 533 15.56 -48.98 -2.48
C ASP A 533 15.61 -47.75 -1.55
N GLU A 534 16.79 -47.19 -1.24
CA GLU A 534 16.90 -46.01 -0.40
C GLU A 534 16.61 -44.72 -1.18
N LEU A 535 15.50 -44.04 -0.85
CA LEU A 535 15.10 -42.77 -1.44
C LEU A 535 16.12 -41.66 -1.14
N ARG A 536 16.66 -41.04 -2.20
CA ARG A 536 17.75 -40.05 -2.14
C ARG A 536 17.18 -38.63 -2.22
N PRO A 537 17.82 -37.65 -1.58
CA PRO A 537 17.42 -36.24 -1.73
C PRO A 537 17.39 -35.74 -3.18
N THR A 538 18.25 -36.28 -4.05
CA THR A 538 18.32 -35.98 -5.48
C THR A 538 17.10 -36.48 -6.28
N ASP A 539 16.38 -37.50 -5.80
CA ASP A 539 15.18 -38.06 -6.47
C ASP A 539 14.00 -37.08 -6.47
N PHE A 540 14.04 -36.04 -5.60
CA PHE A 540 12.99 -35.03 -5.46
C PHE A 540 13.34 -33.65 -6.05
N VAL A 541 14.54 -33.50 -6.65
CA VAL A 541 15.00 -32.22 -7.17
C VAL A 541 15.17 -32.32 -8.70
N THR A 542 14.36 -31.56 -9.44
CA THR A 542 14.50 -31.42 -10.89
C THR A 542 15.39 -30.23 -11.25
N ALA A 543 15.99 -30.26 -12.47
CA ALA A 543 16.79 -29.16 -12.99
C ALA A 543 16.02 -27.83 -13.01
N ASP A 544 14.72 -27.85 -13.27
CA ASP A 544 13.84 -26.66 -13.25
C ASP A 544 13.69 -26.07 -11.84
N VAL A 545 13.57 -26.93 -10.83
CA VAL A 545 13.50 -26.51 -9.42
C VAL A 545 14.84 -25.92 -8.96
N LEU A 546 15.95 -26.49 -9.44
CA LEU A 546 17.28 -26.00 -9.10
C LEU A 546 17.59 -24.68 -9.81
N ALA A 547 17.24 -24.52 -11.10
CA ALA A 547 17.39 -23.28 -11.86
C ALA A 547 16.54 -22.14 -11.28
N ALA A 548 15.29 -22.40 -10.93
CA ALA A 548 14.40 -21.42 -10.30
C ALA A 548 14.92 -20.94 -8.93
N ARG A 549 15.74 -21.75 -8.23
CA ARG A 549 16.35 -21.39 -6.94
C ARG A 549 17.72 -20.71 -7.05
N GLN A 550 18.36 -20.74 -8.20
CA GLN A 550 19.68 -20.10 -8.45
C GLN A 550 19.56 -18.64 -8.87
N VAL A 551 18.38 -18.12 -9.19
CA VAL A 551 18.19 -16.68 -9.34
C VAL A 551 18.58 -16.02 -8.02
N PRO A 552 19.60 -15.12 -7.99
CA PRO A 552 19.97 -14.43 -6.76
C PRO A 552 18.77 -13.61 -6.33
N GLY A 553 17.89 -14.21 -5.51
CA GLY A 553 16.85 -13.50 -4.81
C GLY A 553 17.56 -12.53 -3.87
N ARG A 554 17.72 -11.24 -4.26
CA ARG A 554 17.87 -10.17 -3.29
C ARG A 554 16.88 -10.51 -2.18
N LEU A 555 17.34 -10.50 -0.95
CA LEU A 555 16.45 -10.52 0.22
C LEU A 555 15.70 -9.18 0.22
N ALA A 556 14.74 -9.09 -0.70
CA ALA A 556 13.86 -7.97 -0.79
C ALA A 556 13.01 -7.92 0.49
N GLY A 557 12.94 -6.78 1.12
CA GLY A 557 12.05 -6.54 2.25
C GLY A 557 10.59 -6.86 1.87
N VAL A 558 9.72 -7.03 2.86
CA VAL A 558 8.29 -7.29 2.62
C VAL A 558 7.69 -6.23 1.70
N ALA A 559 8.05 -4.95 1.91
CA ALA A 559 7.58 -3.84 1.09
C ALA A 559 8.04 -3.96 -0.38
N GLU A 560 9.28 -4.35 -0.64
CA GLU A 560 9.80 -4.53 -2.01
C GLU A 560 9.13 -5.72 -2.72
N ARG A 561 8.95 -6.85 -2.00
CA ARG A 561 8.25 -8.02 -2.55
C ARG A 561 6.79 -7.71 -2.87
N ALA A 562 6.11 -7.04 -1.95
CA ALA A 562 4.71 -6.66 -2.11
C ALA A 562 4.51 -5.65 -3.25
N ALA A 563 5.46 -4.73 -3.46
CA ALA A 563 5.40 -3.77 -4.56
C ALA A 563 5.63 -4.44 -5.92
N GLY A 564 6.40 -5.54 -5.96
CA GLY A 564 6.67 -6.32 -7.17
C GLY A 564 5.63 -7.40 -7.50
N ASP A 565 4.71 -7.71 -6.58
CA ASP A 565 3.74 -8.78 -6.74
C ASP A 565 2.31 -8.23 -6.80
N ARG A 566 1.70 -8.30 -7.97
CA ARG A 566 0.31 -7.87 -8.19
C ARG A 566 -0.69 -8.64 -7.32
N GLU A 567 -0.43 -9.90 -7.04
CA GLU A 567 -1.34 -10.77 -6.27
C GLU A 567 -1.11 -10.69 -4.76
N TRP A 568 -0.18 -9.84 -4.32
CA TRP A 568 0.12 -9.67 -2.91
C TRP A 568 -1.12 -9.30 -2.09
N ARG A 569 -1.28 -9.98 -0.96
CA ARG A 569 -2.40 -9.74 -0.01
C ARG A 569 -1.86 -9.11 1.26
N TYR A 570 -2.29 -7.87 1.51
CA TYR A 570 -1.87 -7.11 2.69
C TYR A 570 -2.63 -7.52 3.94
N GLY A 571 -1.99 -7.42 5.10
CA GLY A 571 -2.59 -7.71 6.40
C GLY A 571 -3.43 -6.56 6.96
N HIS A 572 -3.14 -5.33 6.51
CA HIS A 572 -3.88 -4.11 6.87
C HIS A 572 -3.82 -3.10 5.73
N LEU A 573 -4.90 -2.37 5.56
CA LEU A 573 -5.03 -1.28 4.58
C LEU A 573 -5.28 0.04 5.31
N VAL A 574 -4.53 1.07 4.93
CA VAL A 574 -4.78 2.45 5.34
C VAL A 574 -5.11 3.29 4.11
N VAL A 575 -6.18 4.05 4.20
CA VAL A 575 -6.60 4.97 3.13
C VAL A 575 -6.71 6.36 3.69
N ASP A 576 -5.87 7.27 3.21
CA ASP A 576 -5.98 8.68 3.54
C ASP A 576 -6.80 9.44 2.48
N GLU A 577 -7.50 10.48 2.91
CA GLU A 577 -8.50 11.20 2.10
C GLU A 577 -9.52 10.25 1.46
N ALA A 578 -9.99 9.30 2.24
CA ALA A 578 -10.83 8.19 1.81
C ALA A 578 -12.16 8.62 1.15
N GLN A 579 -12.63 9.84 1.41
CA GLN A 579 -13.81 10.45 0.76
C GLN A 579 -13.57 10.74 -0.74
N GLU A 580 -12.31 10.77 -1.18
CA GLU A 580 -11.98 11.01 -2.59
C GLU A 580 -12.06 9.74 -3.45
N LEU A 581 -12.08 8.55 -2.84
CA LEU A 581 -12.07 7.29 -3.56
C LEU A 581 -13.45 6.92 -4.11
N SER A 582 -13.45 6.40 -5.33
CA SER A 582 -14.64 5.83 -5.97
C SER A 582 -14.96 4.42 -5.43
N ALA A 583 -16.17 3.95 -5.72
CA ALA A 583 -16.57 2.58 -5.40
C ALA A 583 -15.68 1.53 -6.11
N MET A 584 -15.18 1.86 -7.31
CA MET A 584 -14.26 0.99 -8.05
C MET A 584 -12.87 0.92 -7.40
N ASP A 585 -12.34 2.04 -6.89
CA ASP A 585 -11.09 2.06 -6.10
C ASP A 585 -11.22 1.17 -4.86
N TRP A 586 -12.31 1.32 -4.11
CA TRP A 586 -12.59 0.50 -2.94
C TRP A 586 -12.70 -1.00 -3.26
N HIS A 587 -13.31 -1.34 -4.41
CA HIS A 587 -13.40 -2.72 -4.87
C HIS A 587 -12.02 -3.34 -5.05
N VAL A 588 -11.13 -2.66 -5.75
CA VAL A 588 -9.75 -3.09 -6.00
C VAL A 588 -8.94 -3.19 -4.69
N LEU A 589 -9.03 -2.17 -3.83
CA LEU A 589 -8.29 -2.12 -2.57
C LEU A 589 -8.70 -3.24 -1.60
N LEU A 590 -10.01 -3.52 -1.48
CA LEU A 590 -10.51 -4.58 -0.59
C LEU A 590 -10.17 -5.98 -1.10
N ARG A 591 -9.98 -6.17 -2.41
CA ARG A 591 -9.44 -7.41 -2.97
C ARG A 591 -8.01 -7.67 -2.50
N ARG A 592 -7.20 -6.60 -2.37
CA ARG A 592 -5.82 -6.70 -1.86
C ARG A 592 -5.73 -6.87 -0.35
N CYS A 593 -6.82 -6.65 0.40
CA CYS A 593 -6.90 -6.89 1.85
C CYS A 593 -8.10 -7.78 2.20
N PRO A 594 -8.04 -9.10 1.93
CA PRO A 594 -9.17 -10.02 2.13
C PRO A 594 -9.63 -10.11 3.59
N THR A 595 -8.73 -9.82 4.53
CA THR A 595 -9.04 -9.78 5.97
C THR A 595 -9.98 -8.63 6.33
N ARG A 596 -10.17 -7.65 5.44
CA ARG A 596 -10.94 -6.42 5.65
C ARG A 596 -10.53 -5.68 6.91
N SER A 597 -9.24 -5.70 7.22
CA SER A 597 -8.64 -4.89 8.27
C SER A 597 -8.26 -3.54 7.66
N VAL A 598 -9.06 -2.50 7.90
CA VAL A 598 -8.94 -1.21 7.23
C VAL A 598 -9.01 -0.07 8.22
N THR A 599 -8.14 0.92 8.03
CA THR A 599 -8.22 2.24 8.64
C THR A 599 -8.40 3.26 7.53
N ALA A 600 -9.61 3.82 7.40
CA ALA A 600 -9.90 4.90 6.48
C ALA A 600 -9.92 6.22 7.22
N VAL A 601 -9.23 7.23 6.72
CA VAL A 601 -9.28 8.57 7.30
C VAL A 601 -9.78 9.56 6.26
N GLY A 602 -10.59 10.54 6.68
CA GLY A 602 -11.13 11.51 5.75
C GLY A 602 -12.02 12.55 6.39
N ASP A 603 -12.52 13.43 5.53
CA ASP A 603 -13.46 14.48 5.86
C ASP A 603 -14.45 14.66 4.70
N LEU A 604 -15.71 14.29 4.93
CA LEU A 604 -16.74 14.42 3.90
C LEU A 604 -16.99 15.87 3.46
N ALA A 605 -16.74 16.84 4.35
CA ALA A 605 -16.84 18.25 4.03
C ALA A 605 -15.75 18.74 3.06
N GLN A 606 -14.63 18.03 2.96
CA GLN A 606 -13.50 18.33 2.05
C GLN A 606 -13.53 17.50 0.76
N ARG A 607 -14.62 16.80 0.49
CA ARG A 607 -14.75 16.00 -0.72
C ARG A 607 -14.81 16.87 -1.97
N SER A 608 -13.91 16.64 -2.92
CA SER A 608 -13.90 17.29 -4.23
C SER A 608 -13.89 16.32 -5.40
N ALA A 609 -13.60 15.04 -5.18
CA ALA A 609 -13.61 14.06 -6.26
C ALA A 609 -15.03 13.82 -6.78
N PRO A 610 -15.23 13.88 -8.10
CA PRO A 610 -16.54 13.69 -8.72
C PRO A 610 -17.19 12.34 -8.45
N ALA A 611 -16.34 11.31 -8.34
CA ALA A 611 -16.75 9.94 -8.08
C ALA A 611 -16.85 9.61 -6.58
N GLY A 612 -16.45 10.53 -5.68
CA GLY A 612 -16.60 10.38 -4.25
C GLY A 612 -18.06 10.43 -3.82
N ALA A 613 -18.41 9.75 -2.72
CA ALA A 613 -19.78 9.69 -2.23
C ALA A 613 -20.09 10.76 -1.17
N GLY A 614 -21.35 11.11 -0.99
CA GLY A 614 -21.81 12.14 -0.04
C GLY A 614 -21.77 11.68 1.41
N THR A 615 -21.82 10.37 1.65
CA THR A 615 -21.79 9.78 2.99
C THR A 615 -20.85 8.58 3.06
N TRP A 616 -20.34 8.27 4.24
CA TRP A 616 -19.53 7.07 4.45
C TRP A 616 -20.29 5.76 4.14
N ALA A 617 -21.61 5.76 4.34
CA ALA A 617 -22.44 4.62 3.96
C ALA A 617 -22.46 4.43 2.43
N GLU A 618 -22.60 5.49 1.65
CA GLU A 618 -22.53 5.42 0.18
C GLU A 618 -21.16 4.94 -0.32
N VAL A 619 -20.06 5.35 0.34
CA VAL A 619 -18.71 4.90 0.01
C VAL A 619 -18.55 3.41 0.30
N LEU A 620 -18.96 2.98 1.49
CA LEU A 620 -18.54 1.68 2.03
C LEU A 620 -19.62 0.60 1.93
N ALA A 621 -20.92 0.94 1.96
CA ALA A 621 -21.99 -0.04 1.92
C ALA A 621 -21.99 -0.94 0.68
N PRO A 622 -21.68 -0.45 -0.55
CA PRO A 622 -21.62 -1.31 -1.73
C PRO A 622 -20.61 -2.47 -1.62
N VAL A 623 -19.55 -2.30 -0.82
CA VAL A 623 -18.44 -3.26 -0.72
C VAL A 623 -18.32 -3.91 0.67
N LEU A 624 -18.82 -3.28 1.73
CA LEU A 624 -18.68 -3.72 3.11
C LEU A 624 -20.03 -3.94 3.84
N GLY A 625 -21.13 -3.40 3.31
CA GLY A 625 -22.41 -3.32 4.05
C GLY A 625 -22.22 -2.46 5.30
N ASP A 626 -22.77 -2.89 6.43
CA ASP A 626 -22.74 -2.17 7.71
C ASP A 626 -21.53 -2.56 8.59
N ARG A 627 -20.53 -3.26 8.06
CA ARG A 627 -19.40 -3.81 8.84
C ARG A 627 -18.25 -2.82 8.96
N TRP A 628 -18.53 -1.63 9.45
CA TRP A 628 -17.55 -0.58 9.72
C TRP A 628 -17.97 0.26 10.93
N ALA A 629 -17.00 0.90 11.57
CA ALA A 629 -17.22 1.76 12.71
C ALA A 629 -16.62 3.15 12.49
N ARG A 630 -17.37 4.20 12.83
CA ARG A 630 -16.90 5.59 12.76
C ARG A 630 -16.31 6.02 14.11
N ARG A 631 -15.20 6.77 14.03
CA ARG A 631 -14.59 7.51 15.13
C ARG A 631 -14.36 8.94 14.68
N SER A 632 -14.63 9.92 15.52
CA SER A 632 -14.51 11.33 15.17
C SER A 632 -13.41 11.98 16.00
N LEU A 633 -12.59 12.81 15.35
CA LEU A 633 -11.64 13.73 15.97
C LEU A 633 -12.26 15.12 16.00
N THR A 634 -12.42 15.69 17.17
CA THR A 634 -13.22 16.91 17.39
C THR A 634 -12.37 18.16 17.64
N VAL A 635 -11.08 18.00 17.90
CA VAL A 635 -10.17 19.08 18.25
C VAL A 635 -9.15 19.33 17.15
N ASN A 636 -9.08 20.58 16.70
CA ASN A 636 -8.05 21.04 15.76
C ASN A 636 -6.85 21.59 16.53
N TYR A 637 -5.74 20.88 16.42
CA TYR A 637 -4.47 21.24 17.07
C TYR A 637 -3.55 22.07 16.16
N ARG A 638 -3.77 22.02 14.84
CA ARG A 638 -2.80 22.49 13.84
C ARG A 638 -3.13 23.88 13.30
N THR A 639 -4.35 24.05 12.82
CA THR A 639 -4.77 25.27 12.12
C THR A 639 -5.17 26.34 13.14
N PRO A 640 -4.61 27.56 13.04
CA PRO A 640 -4.98 28.66 13.93
C PRO A 640 -6.49 28.97 13.90
N ALA A 641 -7.03 29.42 15.04
CA ALA A 641 -8.45 29.76 15.16
C ALA A 641 -8.87 30.86 14.18
N GLU A 642 -7.97 31.79 13.88
CA GLU A 642 -8.21 32.88 12.93
C GLU A 642 -8.45 32.37 11.50
N ILE A 643 -7.70 31.37 11.05
CA ILE A 643 -7.89 30.72 9.75
C ILE A 643 -9.15 29.85 9.79
N MET A 644 -9.34 29.08 10.88
CA MET A 644 -10.53 28.23 11.03
C MET A 644 -11.83 29.02 11.06
N ALA A 645 -11.83 30.25 11.55
CA ALA A 645 -13.01 31.12 11.51
C ALA A 645 -13.43 31.44 10.06
N LEU A 646 -12.49 31.70 9.16
CA LEU A 646 -12.77 31.89 7.74
C LEU A 646 -13.25 30.60 7.08
N ALA A 647 -12.55 29.48 7.33
CA ALA A 647 -12.95 28.18 6.79
C ALA A 647 -14.36 27.77 7.27
N ALA A 648 -14.71 28.03 8.55
CA ALA A 648 -16.05 27.78 9.07
C ALA A 648 -17.13 28.64 8.39
N ALA A 649 -16.80 29.90 8.04
CA ALA A 649 -17.72 30.77 7.32
C ALA A 649 -17.99 30.26 5.88
N VAL A 650 -16.99 29.70 5.20
CA VAL A 650 -17.14 29.05 3.90
C VAL A 650 -17.95 27.76 4.05
N LEU A 651 -17.58 26.89 5.01
CA LEU A 651 -18.27 25.62 5.28
C LEU A 651 -19.78 25.82 5.52
N ALA A 652 -20.15 26.82 6.32
CA ALA A 652 -21.54 27.13 6.63
C ALA A 652 -22.39 27.49 5.40
N GLN A 653 -21.77 27.88 4.27
CA GLN A 653 -22.46 28.23 3.05
C GLN A 653 -22.77 27.00 2.17
N TYR A 654 -21.88 26.00 2.11
CA TYR A 654 -22.05 24.86 1.20
C TYR A 654 -22.35 23.52 1.91
N ALA A 655 -22.00 23.37 3.19
CA ALA A 655 -22.22 22.15 3.96
C ALA A 655 -22.60 22.48 5.43
N PRO A 656 -23.74 23.15 5.66
CA PRO A 656 -24.14 23.65 6.99
C PRO A 656 -24.40 22.55 8.02
N GLU A 657 -24.55 21.29 7.58
CA GLU A 657 -24.71 20.12 8.45
C GLU A 657 -23.41 19.71 9.13
N HIS A 658 -22.24 20.10 8.58
CA HIS A 658 -20.93 19.81 9.17
C HIS A 658 -20.52 20.88 10.17
N ARG A 659 -19.97 20.43 11.31
CA ARG A 659 -19.45 21.33 12.35
C ARG A 659 -17.93 21.40 12.27
N PRO A 660 -17.36 22.62 12.21
CA PRO A 660 -15.90 22.78 12.27
C PRO A 660 -15.36 22.31 13.62
N PRO A 661 -14.14 21.72 13.66
CA PRO A 661 -13.50 21.33 14.92
C PRO A 661 -13.12 22.57 15.74
N ALA A 662 -13.07 22.41 17.07
CA ALA A 662 -12.62 23.45 17.97
C ALA A 662 -11.10 23.65 17.86
N SER A 663 -10.62 24.86 17.59
CA SER A 663 -9.18 25.16 17.49
C SER A 663 -8.60 25.46 18.88
N VAL A 664 -7.45 24.83 19.18
CA VAL A 664 -6.66 25.06 20.40
C VAL A 664 -5.59 26.14 20.16
N ARG A 665 -5.14 26.28 18.91
CA ARG A 665 -4.06 27.21 18.53
C ARG A 665 -4.62 28.57 18.17
N GLU A 666 -4.07 29.61 18.77
CA GLU A 666 -4.29 31.01 18.42
C GLU A 666 -2.93 31.66 18.13
N THR A 667 -2.85 32.45 17.07
CA THR A 667 -1.61 33.17 16.67
C THR A 667 -1.72 34.67 16.95
N GLY A 668 -2.92 35.21 17.04
CA GLY A 668 -3.20 36.65 17.09
C GLY A 668 -2.99 37.36 15.74
N GLU A 669 -2.57 36.64 14.70
CA GLU A 669 -2.38 37.17 13.35
C GLU A 669 -3.61 36.88 12.50
N GLN A 670 -4.21 37.94 11.95
CA GLN A 670 -5.38 37.78 11.07
C GLN A 670 -4.91 37.51 9.63
N PRO A 671 -5.56 36.58 8.89
CA PRO A 671 -5.34 36.46 7.46
C PRO A 671 -5.63 37.79 6.73
N TRP A 672 -4.80 38.09 5.73
CA TRP A 672 -4.97 39.29 4.95
C TRP A 672 -5.45 38.99 3.53
N GLU A 673 -6.11 39.96 2.91
CA GLU A 673 -6.61 39.90 1.53
C GLU A 673 -6.12 41.09 0.73
N ARG A 674 -5.79 40.87 -0.57
CA ARG A 674 -5.39 41.91 -1.49
C ARG A 674 -6.12 41.74 -2.83
N THR A 675 -7.00 42.66 -3.15
CA THR A 675 -7.69 42.69 -4.45
C THR A 675 -6.85 43.49 -5.47
N VAL A 676 -6.57 42.89 -6.63
CA VAL A 676 -5.76 43.49 -7.68
C VAL A 676 -6.43 43.30 -9.06
N PRO A 677 -6.20 44.18 -10.05
CA PRO A 677 -6.61 43.96 -11.44
C PRO A 677 -5.96 42.69 -12.00
N ALA A 678 -6.60 42.03 -12.97
CA ALA A 678 -6.16 40.76 -13.54
C ALA A 678 -4.75 40.85 -14.18
N ASP A 679 -4.40 41.98 -14.79
CA ASP A 679 -3.08 42.27 -15.37
C ASP A 679 -1.99 42.49 -14.32
N GLY A 680 -2.38 42.82 -13.08
CA GLY A 680 -1.48 42.98 -11.93
C GLY A 680 -1.29 41.71 -11.10
N LEU A 681 -2.04 40.65 -11.35
CA LEU A 681 -2.09 39.46 -10.48
C LEU A 681 -0.72 38.79 -10.31
N ALA A 682 0.00 38.56 -11.40
CA ALA A 682 1.31 37.92 -11.38
C ALA A 682 2.34 38.69 -10.52
N ALA A 683 2.35 40.01 -10.66
CA ALA A 683 3.25 40.87 -9.87
C ALA A 683 2.86 40.92 -8.39
N ALA A 684 1.55 40.92 -8.09
CA ALA A 684 1.05 40.89 -6.73
C ALA A 684 1.36 39.58 -6.01
N VAL A 685 1.25 38.42 -6.70
CA VAL A 685 1.63 37.12 -6.16
C VAL A 685 3.12 37.06 -5.88
N ALA A 686 3.97 37.51 -6.81
CA ALA A 686 5.41 37.56 -6.58
C ALA A 686 5.79 38.45 -5.38
N ALA A 687 5.16 39.63 -5.26
CA ALA A 687 5.36 40.50 -4.12
C ALA A 687 4.90 39.89 -2.78
N ALA A 688 3.74 39.19 -2.77
CA ALA A 688 3.26 38.49 -1.59
C ALA A 688 4.22 37.36 -1.15
N VAL A 689 4.75 36.60 -2.12
CA VAL A 689 5.75 35.54 -1.87
C VAL A 689 7.04 36.10 -1.27
N ASP A 690 7.50 37.26 -1.77
CA ASP A 690 8.71 37.92 -1.23
C ASP A 690 8.45 38.51 0.18
N GLU A 691 7.29 39.13 0.40
CA GLU A 691 6.87 39.68 1.69
C GLU A 691 6.77 38.59 2.77
N GLU A 692 6.01 37.54 2.52
CA GLU A 692 5.84 36.43 3.46
C GLU A 692 7.12 35.60 3.61
N GLY A 693 7.88 35.45 2.50
CA GLY A 693 9.18 34.81 2.54
C GLY A 693 10.19 35.54 3.42
N ALA A 694 10.15 36.87 3.45
CA ALA A 694 11.01 37.68 4.33
C ALA A 694 10.64 37.50 5.82
N ARG A 695 9.37 37.29 6.15
CA ARG A 695 8.90 36.99 7.51
C ARG A 695 9.43 35.64 8.02
N LEU A 696 9.53 34.63 7.15
CA LEU A 696 10.10 33.32 7.47
C LEU A 696 11.64 33.33 7.60
N GLY A 697 12.30 34.41 7.20
CA GLY A 697 13.74 34.58 7.25
C GLY A 697 14.47 34.44 5.90
N PRO A 698 15.80 34.60 5.86
CA PRO A 698 16.60 34.48 4.64
C PRO A 698 16.44 33.12 3.96
N ARG A 699 16.49 33.07 2.63
CA ARG A 699 16.23 31.84 1.82
C ARG A 699 17.07 30.63 2.23
N ASP A 700 18.30 30.82 2.67
CA ASP A 700 19.25 29.80 3.12
C ASP A 700 19.01 29.36 4.60
N ARG A 701 18.19 30.10 5.35
CA ARG A 701 17.90 29.89 6.77
C ARG A 701 16.42 30.06 7.11
N ARG A 702 15.51 29.86 6.14
CA ARG A 702 14.07 29.97 6.37
C ARG A 702 13.63 28.98 7.44
N ARG A 703 12.88 29.49 8.42
CA ARG A 703 12.24 28.68 9.46
C ARG A 703 10.78 28.47 9.09
N GLY A 704 10.53 27.53 8.17
CA GLY A 704 9.18 27.19 7.76
C GLY A 704 9.02 27.04 6.23
N THR A 705 7.84 26.58 5.83
CA THR A 705 7.45 26.29 4.46
C THR A 705 6.43 27.31 3.96
N LEU A 706 6.61 27.75 2.71
CA LEU A 706 5.73 28.68 2.01
C LEU A 706 5.30 28.07 0.68
N ALA A 707 4.01 28.10 0.38
CA ALA A 707 3.46 27.65 -0.90
C ALA A 707 2.45 28.64 -1.48
N VAL A 708 2.26 28.56 -2.79
CA VAL A 708 1.17 29.23 -3.52
C VAL A 708 0.17 28.16 -3.95
N ILE A 709 -1.11 28.40 -3.72
CA ILE A 709 -2.21 27.59 -4.23
C ILE A 709 -3.00 28.43 -5.23
N ALA A 710 -3.10 27.93 -6.46
CA ALA A 710 -3.77 28.64 -7.56
C ALA A 710 -4.64 27.68 -8.38
N PRO A 711 -5.79 28.13 -8.92
CA PRO A 711 -6.63 27.31 -9.79
C PRO A 711 -5.92 26.94 -11.10
N ASP A 712 -5.00 27.78 -11.57
CA ASP A 712 -4.19 27.54 -12.77
C ASP A 712 -2.72 27.97 -12.51
N PRO A 713 -1.88 27.05 -12.05
CA PRO A 713 -0.46 27.32 -11.81
C PRO A 713 0.30 27.80 -13.06
N ALA A 714 -0.10 27.37 -14.27
CA ALA A 714 0.56 27.75 -15.51
C ALA A 714 0.33 29.22 -15.91
N ALA A 715 -0.70 29.85 -15.37
CA ALA A 715 -0.97 31.26 -15.56
C ALA A 715 -0.06 32.18 -14.72
N LEU A 716 0.70 31.63 -13.77
CA LEU A 716 1.62 32.38 -12.92
C LEU A 716 3.06 32.34 -13.48
N PRO A 717 3.87 33.40 -13.23
CA PRO A 717 5.29 33.37 -13.59
C PRO A 717 6.03 32.31 -12.76
N PRO A 718 7.21 31.85 -13.21
CA PRO A 718 8.05 30.97 -12.40
C PRO A 718 8.36 31.61 -11.04
N LEU A 719 7.93 30.93 -9.97
CA LEU A 719 8.19 31.36 -8.60
C LEU A 719 9.27 30.49 -7.96
N PRO A 720 10.04 31.01 -6.99
CA PRO A 720 11.12 30.27 -6.32
C PRO A 720 10.62 29.31 -5.23
N ILE A 721 9.33 29.04 -5.19
CA ILE A 721 8.62 28.19 -4.23
C ILE A 721 7.63 27.30 -4.97
N PRO A 722 7.15 26.21 -4.37
CA PRO A 722 6.14 25.35 -4.97
C PRO A 722 4.82 26.10 -5.24
N VAL A 723 4.26 25.85 -6.43
CA VAL A 723 2.91 26.28 -6.80
C VAL A 723 2.06 25.04 -7.00
N HIS A 724 0.96 24.98 -6.29
CA HIS A 724 0.05 23.83 -6.28
C HIS A 724 -1.31 24.22 -6.84
N THR A 725 -2.00 23.22 -7.41
CA THR A 725 -3.46 23.29 -7.54
C THR A 725 -4.10 22.92 -6.20
N PRO A 726 -5.38 23.28 -5.93
CA PRO A 726 -6.07 22.80 -4.74
C PRO A 726 -5.99 21.27 -4.57
N VAL A 727 -6.17 20.53 -5.65
CA VAL A 727 -6.10 19.05 -5.65
C VAL A 727 -4.69 18.55 -5.31
N SER A 728 -3.63 19.14 -5.88
CA SER A 728 -2.25 18.71 -5.62
C SER A 728 -1.72 19.12 -4.24
N ALA A 729 -2.36 20.10 -3.59
CA ALA A 729 -2.03 20.56 -2.25
C ALA A 729 -2.67 19.68 -1.15
N LYS A 730 -3.67 18.84 -1.49
CA LYS A 730 -4.35 17.99 -0.50
C LYS A 730 -3.38 17.12 0.28
N GLY A 731 -3.55 17.11 1.60
CA GLY A 731 -2.71 16.37 2.52
C GLY A 731 -1.34 17.00 2.80
N LEU A 732 -0.93 18.06 2.11
CA LEU A 732 0.30 18.79 2.40
C LEU A 732 0.10 19.84 3.49
N GLU A 733 1.20 20.24 4.13
CA GLU A 733 1.20 21.22 5.21
C GLU A 733 2.23 22.32 4.96
N PHE A 734 1.79 23.56 5.17
CA PHE A 734 2.63 24.75 5.00
C PHE A 734 2.48 25.69 6.21
N ASP A 735 3.54 26.43 6.54
CA ASP A 735 3.47 27.47 7.56
C ASP A 735 2.78 28.73 7.04
N VAL A 736 2.98 29.03 5.77
CA VAL A 736 2.35 30.14 5.08
C VAL A 736 1.80 29.69 3.72
N VAL A 737 0.58 30.12 3.40
CA VAL A 737 -0.07 29.85 2.12
C VAL A 737 -0.51 31.17 1.50
N VAL A 738 -0.13 31.38 0.25
CA VAL A 738 -0.69 32.44 -0.62
C VAL A 738 -1.75 31.81 -1.51
N LEU A 739 -3.00 32.08 -1.20
CA LEU A 739 -4.16 31.57 -1.98
C LEU A 739 -4.50 32.57 -3.08
N VAL A 740 -4.45 32.11 -4.34
CA VAL A 740 -4.67 32.96 -5.53
C VAL A 740 -6.07 32.69 -6.08
N ASP A 741 -6.83 33.76 -6.32
CA ASP A 741 -8.16 33.73 -6.92
C ASP A 741 -9.13 32.75 -6.22
N PRO A 742 -9.36 32.91 -4.92
CA PRO A 742 -10.21 32.00 -4.13
C PRO A 742 -11.65 31.90 -4.68
N GLU A 743 -12.16 32.96 -5.29
CA GLU A 743 -13.50 32.99 -5.92
C GLU A 743 -13.59 32.00 -7.08
N ARG A 744 -12.54 31.86 -7.88
CA ARG A 744 -12.49 30.93 -9.00
C ARG A 744 -12.36 29.48 -8.49
N ILE A 745 -11.58 29.27 -7.42
CA ILE A 745 -11.50 27.95 -6.75
C ILE A 745 -12.91 27.57 -6.23
N ARG A 746 -13.55 28.45 -5.50
CA ARG A 746 -14.89 28.22 -4.95
C ARG A 746 -15.94 27.96 -6.03
N ALA A 747 -15.87 28.68 -7.15
CA ALA A 747 -16.80 28.51 -8.27
C ALA A 747 -16.62 27.16 -8.97
N HIS A 748 -15.40 26.60 -8.95
CA HIS A 748 -15.11 25.29 -9.52
C HIS A 748 -15.56 24.17 -8.57
N HIS A 749 -15.09 24.19 -7.34
CA HIS A 749 -15.56 23.29 -6.28
C HIS A 749 -15.39 23.93 -4.89
N PRO A 750 -16.48 24.17 -4.12
CA PRO A 750 -16.40 24.85 -2.82
C PRO A 750 -15.53 24.13 -1.79
N ALA A 751 -15.45 22.80 -1.83
CA ALA A 751 -14.66 22.00 -0.91
C ALA A 751 -13.14 22.07 -1.16
N ASP A 752 -12.72 22.65 -2.29
CA ASP A 752 -11.29 22.87 -2.62
C ASP A 752 -10.76 24.19 -2.05
N LEU A 753 -11.63 25.04 -1.54
CA LEU A 753 -11.24 26.28 -0.86
C LEU A 753 -10.96 26.06 0.62
#